data_46ab3070f82733066cc39ab323b28340
#
_entry.id   46ab3070f82733066cc39ab323b28340
#
_cell.length_a   1.000
_cell.length_b   1.000
_cell.length_c   1.000
_cell.angle_alpha   90.00
_cell.angle_beta   90.00
_cell.angle_gamma   90.00
#
_symmetry.space_group_name_H-M   'P 1'
#
loop_
_entity.id
_entity.type
_entity.pdbx_description
1 polymer ?
#
loop_
_entity_poly.entity_id
_entity_poly.type
_entity_poly.pdbx_seq_one_letter_code
_entity_poly.pdbx_strand_id
1 'polypeptide(L)'
;MLVVTLPDGSKREFEAPVRVADVAQSIGSGLAKAALGGIVDGKMVDTSFVIDKDSQLAIITDKSPEALEIVRHSTAHLLAYAVKELFPEAQVTIGPVIENGFYYDFSYHRPFTPDDLVALEKKMTELAKKDEPVTRTVMPRDDAVEFFKKQGENYKAELIASIPQDEDVSLYAEGKFTDLCRGPHVPSTGKLKVFKLMKLAGAYWRGDSKNEMLQRIYGTAWLRKEDQDAYLHMLEESEKRDHRRLGKQLDLFHFQEEAPGLIFWHPKGWSIWQEVEQYMRRVYQQEGYQEVKAPQILDRALWEKSGHWENYKENMFTTESENRAYALKPMNCPGHVQIYNSGLHSYRELPLRFGEFGQCHRNEPSGALHGLMRVRGFTQDDGHIFCTEDQIQSEVANFDKAVRAVYQDFGFTEVAVKLALRPAKRVGDDAIWDKAEEALRGALKASGQEWEELPGEGAFYGPKIEYHLKDSIGRTWQCGTIQVDFSMPARLGAEYVAEDNSRKTPVMLHRAIVGSLERFIGILIENHAGNMPVWLAPTQAVVLNISGNSAAYAQQVQQLLKKQGFRVESDLRNEKITYKIREHALQKIPFLLVVGDKESESNTVAVRARGGVDLGVMPLDAFVARLQQDISQKVGPEPS
;
A
#
# COMPACT_ATOMS: atom_id res chain seq x y z
N MET A 1 45.74 -22.06 16.45
CA MET A 1 45.37 -21.53 15.11
C MET A 1 43.88 -21.34 15.08
N LEU A 2 43.43 -20.21 14.55
CA LEU A 2 42.04 -19.83 14.38
C LEU A 2 41.58 -20.23 12.97
N VAL A 3 40.42 -20.87 12.83
CA VAL A 3 39.88 -21.32 11.54
C VAL A 3 38.67 -20.49 11.17
N VAL A 4 38.76 -19.78 10.04
CA VAL A 4 37.64 -19.06 9.44
C VAL A 4 37.08 -19.85 8.26
N THR A 5 35.81 -20.26 8.32
CA THR A 5 35.11 -21.00 7.26
C THR A 5 34.32 -20.05 6.39
N LEU A 6 34.56 -20.08 5.08
CA LEU A 6 33.87 -19.23 4.09
C LEU A 6 32.60 -19.89 3.56
N PRO A 7 31.69 -19.18 2.86
CA PRO A 7 30.42 -19.72 2.37
C PRO A 7 30.56 -20.88 1.39
N ASP A 8 31.65 -20.97 0.67
CA ASP A 8 31.98 -22.08 -0.25
C ASP A 8 32.54 -23.33 0.47
N GLY A 9 32.61 -23.28 1.80
CA GLY A 9 33.19 -24.36 2.64
C GLY A 9 34.71 -24.33 2.76
N SER A 10 35.41 -23.43 2.07
CA SER A 10 36.84 -23.27 2.18
C SER A 10 37.23 -22.72 3.56
N LYS A 11 38.40 -23.15 4.08
CA LYS A 11 38.91 -22.77 5.39
C LYS A 11 40.17 -21.93 5.26
N ARG A 12 40.27 -20.92 6.10
CA ARG A 12 41.46 -20.08 6.24
C ARG A 12 41.96 -20.16 7.68
N GLU A 13 43.26 -20.41 7.86
CA GLU A 13 43.88 -20.54 9.16
C GLU A 13 44.72 -19.30 9.47
N PHE A 14 44.61 -18.80 10.71
CA PHE A 14 45.35 -17.63 11.19
C PHE A 14 46.01 -17.95 12.54
N GLU A 15 47.20 -17.43 12.77
CA GLU A 15 47.96 -17.69 14.01
C GLU A 15 47.45 -16.86 15.21
N ALA A 16 46.73 -15.75 14.96
CA ALA A 16 46.23 -14.82 15.95
C ALA A 16 44.80 -14.35 15.57
N PRO A 17 44.07 -13.68 16.46
CA PRO A 17 42.82 -12.99 16.11
C PRO A 17 43.01 -12.13 14.88
N VAL A 18 42.03 -12.18 13.96
CA VAL A 18 42.10 -11.58 12.64
C VAL A 18 40.87 -10.69 12.36
N ARG A 19 41.09 -9.55 11.70
CA ARG A 19 39.95 -8.69 11.30
C ARG A 19 39.30 -9.24 10.05
N VAL A 20 37.99 -8.96 9.91
CA VAL A 20 37.22 -9.27 8.67
C VAL A 20 37.92 -8.71 7.43
N ALA A 21 38.48 -7.49 7.51
CA ALA A 21 39.25 -6.87 6.42
C ALA A 21 40.49 -7.67 6.04
N ASP A 22 41.21 -8.24 7.04
CA ASP A 22 42.44 -8.99 6.79
C ASP A 22 42.13 -10.38 6.19
N VAL A 23 41.01 -10.99 6.58
CA VAL A 23 40.50 -12.20 5.91
C VAL A 23 40.15 -11.89 4.45
N ALA A 24 39.41 -10.79 4.18
CA ALA A 24 39.09 -10.37 2.82
C ALA A 24 40.38 -10.14 1.98
N GLN A 25 41.40 -9.51 2.58
CA GLN A 25 42.69 -9.29 1.94
C GLN A 25 43.43 -10.60 1.63
N SER A 26 43.33 -11.59 2.52
CA SER A 26 43.96 -12.93 2.31
C SER A 26 43.32 -13.71 1.17
N ILE A 27 42.04 -13.42 0.85
CA ILE A 27 41.32 -14.02 -0.27
C ILE A 27 41.71 -13.31 -1.58
N GLY A 28 41.78 -11.95 -1.55
CA GLY A 28 42.19 -11.18 -2.70
C GLY A 28 42.03 -9.68 -2.49
N SER A 29 42.93 -8.88 -3.08
CA SER A 29 42.93 -7.42 -2.97
C SER A 29 41.67 -6.77 -3.56
N GLY A 30 41.04 -7.39 -4.58
CA GLY A 30 39.79 -6.94 -5.13
C GLY A 30 38.63 -7.07 -4.15
N LEU A 31 38.54 -8.21 -3.44
CA LEU A 31 37.54 -8.44 -2.42
C LEU A 31 37.73 -7.50 -1.23
N ALA A 32 38.95 -7.30 -0.77
CA ALA A 32 39.24 -6.36 0.30
C ALA A 32 38.80 -4.92 -0.03
N LYS A 33 39.02 -4.47 -1.27
CA LYS A 33 38.55 -3.16 -1.75
C LYS A 33 37.02 -3.09 -1.85
N ALA A 34 36.35 -4.18 -2.20
CA ALA A 34 34.90 -4.23 -2.36
C ALA A 34 34.17 -4.43 -1.02
N ALA A 35 34.84 -4.87 0.03
CA ALA A 35 34.25 -5.18 1.32
C ALA A 35 33.60 -3.94 1.97
N LEU A 36 32.35 -4.09 2.39
CA LEU A 36 31.56 -3.11 3.14
C LEU A 36 31.33 -3.53 4.58
N GLY A 37 31.39 -4.84 4.86
CA GLY A 37 31.20 -5.46 6.18
C GLY A 37 31.41 -6.96 6.09
N GLY A 38 30.97 -7.68 7.10
CA GLY A 38 30.98 -9.14 7.14
C GLY A 38 29.78 -9.68 7.91
N ILE A 39 29.47 -10.96 7.69
CA ILE A 39 28.54 -11.74 8.52
C ILE A 39 29.37 -12.79 9.23
N VAL A 40 29.54 -12.63 10.55
CA VAL A 40 30.26 -13.57 11.42
C VAL A 40 29.24 -14.33 12.25
N ASP A 41 29.16 -15.64 12.08
CA ASP A 41 28.22 -16.53 12.78
C ASP A 41 26.76 -16.02 12.73
N GLY A 42 26.33 -15.51 11.56
CA GLY A 42 24.99 -14.97 11.32
C GLY A 42 24.77 -13.53 11.75
N LYS A 43 25.78 -12.84 12.33
CA LYS A 43 25.68 -11.44 12.76
C LYS A 43 26.45 -10.52 11.82
N MET A 44 25.80 -9.45 11.35
CA MET A 44 26.46 -8.40 10.57
C MET A 44 27.44 -7.60 11.45
N VAL A 45 28.65 -7.37 10.94
CA VAL A 45 29.75 -6.68 11.63
C VAL A 45 30.54 -5.80 10.67
N ASP A 46 31.30 -4.86 11.24
CA ASP A 46 32.21 -4.01 10.49
C ASP A 46 33.38 -4.81 9.89
N THR A 47 34.03 -4.26 8.88
CA THR A 47 35.29 -4.81 8.35
C THR A 47 36.42 -4.80 9.38
N SER A 48 36.35 -3.94 10.39
CA SER A 48 37.30 -3.84 11.52
C SER A 48 37.05 -4.86 12.65
N PHE A 49 35.91 -5.58 12.60
CA PHE A 49 35.58 -6.58 13.62
C PHE A 49 36.65 -7.66 13.70
N VAL A 50 37.05 -7.98 14.94
CA VAL A 50 38.09 -8.99 15.25
C VAL A 50 37.43 -10.34 15.51
N ILE A 51 37.81 -11.34 14.74
CA ILE A 51 37.44 -12.75 14.92
C ILE A 51 38.51 -13.37 15.79
N ASP A 52 38.13 -13.83 16.97
CA ASP A 52 39.04 -14.37 18.00
C ASP A 52 38.84 -15.88 18.29
N LYS A 53 37.87 -16.49 17.63
CA LYS A 53 37.54 -17.92 17.72
C LYS A 53 37.17 -18.47 16.35
N ASP A 54 37.14 -19.80 16.22
CA ASP A 54 36.66 -20.45 15.00
C ASP A 54 35.25 -19.97 14.67
N SER A 55 35.05 -19.46 13.44
CA SER A 55 33.81 -18.81 13.03
C SER A 55 33.52 -19.00 11.54
N GLN A 56 32.25 -18.87 11.18
CA GLN A 56 31.83 -18.72 9.80
C GLN A 56 31.85 -17.24 9.40
N LEU A 57 32.38 -16.93 8.22
CA LEU A 57 32.44 -15.56 7.72
C LEU A 57 31.99 -15.48 6.26
N ALA A 58 31.02 -14.61 6.00
CA ALA A 58 30.69 -14.12 4.65
C ALA A 58 31.09 -12.64 4.54
N ILE A 59 31.85 -12.29 3.49
CA ILE A 59 32.21 -10.87 3.23
C ILE A 59 31.04 -10.20 2.50
N ILE A 60 30.57 -9.07 3.04
CA ILE A 60 29.53 -8.23 2.42
C ILE A 60 30.20 -7.28 1.43
N THR A 61 29.74 -7.33 0.18
CA THR A 61 30.18 -6.43 -0.91
C THR A 61 28.96 -5.74 -1.51
N ASP A 62 29.18 -4.89 -2.51
CA ASP A 62 28.10 -4.23 -3.27
C ASP A 62 27.12 -5.19 -3.98
N LYS A 63 27.44 -6.49 -4.03
CA LYS A 63 26.59 -7.56 -4.59
C LYS A 63 25.77 -8.29 -3.54
N SER A 64 26.02 -8.03 -2.27
CA SER A 64 25.33 -8.69 -1.15
C SER A 64 24.01 -7.99 -0.83
N PRO A 65 22.93 -8.71 -0.50
CA PRO A 65 21.64 -8.12 -0.14
C PRO A 65 21.73 -7.14 1.04
N GLU A 66 22.57 -7.43 2.00
CA GLU A 66 22.77 -6.65 3.24
C GLU A 66 23.55 -5.34 3.02
N ALA A 67 24.18 -5.18 1.87
CA ALA A 67 25.01 -4.01 1.56
C ALA A 67 24.23 -2.69 1.62
N LEU A 68 22.97 -2.70 1.16
CA LEU A 68 22.11 -1.50 1.18
C LEU A 68 21.82 -1.02 2.60
N GLU A 69 21.61 -1.93 3.56
CA GLU A 69 21.38 -1.58 4.95
C GLU A 69 22.59 -0.86 5.54
N ILE A 70 23.79 -1.40 5.33
CA ILE A 70 25.06 -0.78 5.81
C ILE A 70 25.26 0.60 5.17
N VAL A 71 25.05 0.72 3.86
CA VAL A 71 25.21 1.99 3.13
C VAL A 71 24.19 3.03 3.60
N ARG A 72 22.94 2.66 3.75
CA ARG A 72 21.88 3.56 4.25
C ARG A 72 22.15 4.04 5.67
N HIS A 73 22.55 3.12 6.54
CA HIS A 73 22.91 3.42 7.92
C HIS A 73 24.10 4.40 8.00
N SER A 74 25.16 4.12 7.25
CA SER A 74 26.33 4.99 7.21
C SER A 74 26.02 6.36 6.56
N THR A 75 25.11 6.40 5.57
CA THR A 75 24.69 7.67 4.96
C THR A 75 23.87 8.52 5.93
N ALA A 76 23.10 7.91 6.85
CA ALA A 76 22.45 8.65 7.92
C ALA A 76 23.46 9.37 8.84
N HIS A 77 24.57 8.70 9.18
CA HIS A 77 25.67 9.32 9.93
C HIS A 77 26.38 10.42 9.12
N LEU A 78 26.61 10.21 7.83
CA LEU A 78 27.16 11.22 6.95
C LEU A 78 26.27 12.50 6.88
N LEU A 79 24.94 12.34 6.91
CA LEU A 79 24.00 13.46 7.03
C LEU A 79 24.19 14.18 8.37
N ALA A 80 24.24 13.45 9.49
CA ALA A 80 24.46 14.05 10.80
C ALA A 80 25.81 14.80 10.87
N TYR A 81 26.86 14.24 10.30
CA TYR A 81 28.16 14.91 10.15
C TYR A 81 28.03 16.21 9.35
N ALA A 82 27.33 16.18 8.20
CA ALA A 82 27.14 17.38 7.39
C ALA A 82 26.32 18.45 8.13
N VAL A 83 25.29 18.05 8.90
CA VAL A 83 24.53 18.97 9.74
C VAL A 83 25.42 19.62 10.80
N LYS A 84 26.25 18.87 11.50
CA LYS A 84 27.17 19.43 12.49
C LYS A 84 28.22 20.36 11.91
N GLU A 85 28.65 20.12 10.66
CA GLU A 85 29.60 21.00 9.95
C GLU A 85 28.95 22.34 9.51
N LEU A 86 27.69 22.33 9.07
CA LEU A 86 27.00 23.54 8.61
C LEU A 86 26.18 24.24 9.71
N PHE A 87 25.67 23.47 10.65
CA PHE A 87 24.81 23.94 11.75
C PHE A 87 25.30 23.38 13.09
N PRO A 88 26.44 23.87 13.62
CA PRO A 88 27.09 23.30 14.81
C PRO A 88 26.19 23.26 16.05
N GLU A 89 25.22 24.17 16.16
CA GLU A 89 24.27 24.26 17.28
C GLU A 89 23.14 23.22 17.20
N ALA A 90 22.91 22.60 16.04
CA ALA A 90 21.91 21.53 15.90
C ALA A 90 22.34 20.31 16.70
N GLN A 91 21.44 19.77 17.54
CA GLN A 91 21.68 18.56 18.31
C GLN A 91 21.21 17.34 17.52
N VAL A 92 22.03 16.31 17.52
CA VAL A 92 21.75 15.03 16.86
C VAL A 92 20.99 14.10 17.81
N THR A 93 20.04 13.33 17.27
CA THR A 93 19.25 12.38 18.06
C THR A 93 19.40 10.95 17.56
N ILE A 94 18.54 10.49 16.66
CA ILE A 94 18.56 9.13 16.08
C ILE A 94 18.45 9.18 14.57
N GLY A 95 19.09 8.21 13.89
CA GLY A 95 19.09 8.07 12.43
C GLY A 95 18.92 6.63 11.95
N PRO A 96 17.73 6.01 12.07
CA PRO A 96 17.49 4.63 11.64
C PRO A 96 17.39 4.51 10.12
N VAL A 97 17.66 3.29 9.64
CA VAL A 97 17.36 2.85 8.28
C VAL A 97 15.88 2.58 8.15
N ILE A 98 15.33 2.89 6.99
CA ILE A 98 13.97 2.55 6.55
C ILE A 98 14.04 1.81 5.21
N GLU A 99 12.92 1.24 4.75
CA GLU A 99 12.85 0.34 3.60
C GLU A 99 13.63 0.82 2.36
N ASN A 100 13.46 2.09 1.94
CA ASN A 100 14.14 2.64 0.75
C ASN A 100 15.05 3.83 1.06
N GLY A 101 15.56 3.92 2.31
CA GLY A 101 16.40 5.04 2.70
C GLY A 101 16.71 5.06 4.18
N PHE A 102 16.74 6.27 4.70
CA PHE A 102 17.02 6.56 6.09
C PHE A 102 16.35 7.88 6.48
N TYR A 103 16.31 8.16 7.77
CA TYR A 103 16.09 9.52 8.25
C TYR A 103 17.05 9.83 9.40
N TYR A 104 17.15 11.09 9.76
CA TYR A 104 17.82 11.52 10.96
C TYR A 104 17.04 12.67 11.61
N ASP A 105 16.89 12.63 12.94
CA ASP A 105 16.16 13.62 13.72
C ASP A 105 17.11 14.59 14.39
N PHE A 106 16.77 15.88 14.34
CA PHE A 106 17.58 16.98 14.88
C PHE A 106 16.72 17.91 15.73
N SER A 107 17.28 18.39 16.85
CA SER A 107 16.76 19.57 17.55
C SER A 107 17.56 20.79 17.10
N TYR A 108 16.88 21.81 16.59
CA TYR A 108 17.51 23.03 16.11
C TYR A 108 16.56 24.22 16.30
N HIS A 109 17.10 25.40 16.63
CA HIS A 109 16.33 26.58 17.01
C HIS A 109 15.48 27.20 15.88
N ARG A 110 15.75 26.89 14.63
CA ARG A 110 14.94 27.26 13.47
C ARG A 110 14.59 26.06 12.60
N PRO A 111 13.47 26.13 11.83
CA PRO A 111 13.18 25.08 10.85
C PRO A 111 14.26 24.98 9.76
N PHE A 112 14.60 23.77 9.37
CA PHE A 112 15.34 23.53 8.13
C PHE A 112 14.46 23.86 6.93
N THR A 113 15.09 24.34 5.87
CA THR A 113 14.43 24.71 4.62
C THR A 113 14.85 23.81 3.47
N PRO A 114 14.13 23.80 2.32
CA PRO A 114 14.60 23.11 1.12
C PRO A 114 16.00 23.53 0.66
N ASP A 115 16.36 24.80 0.82
CA ASP A 115 17.71 25.29 0.50
C ASP A 115 18.78 24.70 1.41
N ASP A 116 18.45 24.47 2.69
CA ASP A 116 19.34 23.78 3.62
C ASP A 116 19.58 22.33 3.17
N LEU A 117 18.57 21.63 2.63
CA LEU A 117 18.76 20.28 2.09
C LEU A 117 19.76 20.27 0.92
N VAL A 118 19.70 21.25 0.03
CA VAL A 118 20.63 21.38 -1.08
C VAL A 118 22.05 21.61 -0.57
N ALA A 119 22.21 22.49 0.41
CA ALA A 119 23.51 22.77 1.04
C ALA A 119 24.07 21.54 1.76
N LEU A 120 23.22 20.82 2.50
CA LEU A 120 23.58 19.58 3.20
C LEU A 120 24.01 18.48 2.23
N GLU A 121 23.27 18.25 1.14
CA GLU A 121 23.59 17.23 0.13
C GLU A 121 24.95 17.53 -0.55
N LYS A 122 25.22 18.80 -0.83
CA LYS A 122 26.54 19.23 -1.32
C LYS A 122 27.63 18.95 -0.28
N LYS A 123 27.39 19.28 0.98
CA LYS A 123 28.33 19.04 2.09
C LYS A 123 28.59 17.55 2.29
N MET A 124 27.56 16.72 2.27
CA MET A 124 27.71 15.26 2.32
C MET A 124 28.59 14.74 1.19
N THR A 125 28.40 15.27 -0.03
CA THR A 125 29.25 14.92 -1.18
C THR A 125 30.72 15.32 -0.97
N GLU A 126 30.97 16.48 -0.38
CA GLU A 126 32.32 16.92 -0.02
C GLU A 126 32.98 16.01 1.03
N LEU A 127 32.23 15.64 2.08
CA LEU A 127 32.70 14.73 3.15
C LEU A 127 32.96 13.33 2.62
N ALA A 128 32.06 12.79 1.79
CA ALA A 128 32.27 11.48 1.16
C ALA A 128 33.54 11.45 0.30
N LYS A 129 33.85 12.51 -0.45
CA LYS A 129 35.07 12.59 -1.25
C LYS A 129 36.37 12.63 -0.46
N LYS A 130 36.33 13.01 0.83
CA LYS A 130 37.52 12.98 1.67
C LYS A 130 37.99 11.56 2.00
N ASP A 131 37.09 10.58 1.84
CA ASP A 131 37.34 9.14 2.11
C ASP A 131 37.91 8.90 3.51
N GLU A 132 37.35 9.58 4.51
CA GLU A 132 37.77 9.45 5.91
C GLU A 132 37.40 8.06 6.45
N PRO A 133 38.31 7.41 7.22
CA PRO A 133 38.04 6.10 7.80
C PRO A 133 36.90 6.21 8.84
N VAL A 134 36.03 5.19 8.87
CA VAL A 134 35.03 5.02 9.93
C VAL A 134 35.60 4.12 10.99
N THR A 135 35.73 4.64 12.21
CA THR A 135 36.37 3.92 13.32
C THR A 135 35.37 3.66 14.44
N ARG A 136 35.35 2.42 14.93
CA ARG A 136 34.53 1.97 16.07
C ARG A 136 35.36 1.97 17.34
N THR A 137 34.83 2.60 18.39
CA THR A 137 35.37 2.52 19.77
C THR A 137 34.28 2.04 20.71
N VAL A 138 34.66 1.30 21.73
CA VAL A 138 33.76 0.86 22.80
C VAL A 138 34.21 1.52 24.09
N MET A 139 33.27 2.06 24.84
CA MET A 139 33.57 2.67 26.14
C MET A 139 32.45 2.40 27.14
N PRO A 140 32.72 2.52 28.44
CA PRO A 140 31.71 2.42 29.48
C PRO A 140 30.60 3.44 29.27
N ARG A 141 29.36 3.05 29.57
CA ARG A 141 28.16 3.88 29.38
C ARG A 141 28.28 5.27 29.99
N ASP A 142 28.78 5.37 31.24
CA ASP A 142 28.89 6.63 31.96
C ASP A 142 29.92 7.58 31.34
N ASP A 143 31.05 7.03 30.85
CA ASP A 143 32.05 7.80 30.11
C ASP A 143 31.50 8.34 28.80
N ALA A 144 30.65 7.57 28.10
CA ALA A 144 29.98 8.02 26.90
C ALA A 144 28.94 9.13 27.18
N VAL A 145 28.20 9.06 28.29
CA VAL A 145 27.31 10.15 28.75
C VAL A 145 28.09 11.46 28.93
N GLU A 146 29.22 11.40 29.64
CA GLU A 146 30.07 12.58 29.86
C GLU A 146 30.69 13.09 28.55
N PHE A 147 31.07 12.21 27.65
CA PHE A 147 31.60 12.57 26.33
C PHE A 147 30.60 13.42 25.54
N PHE A 148 29.35 12.96 25.41
CA PHE A 148 28.33 13.70 24.65
C PHE A 148 27.85 14.96 25.35
N LYS A 149 27.78 14.98 26.69
CA LYS A 149 27.48 16.21 27.45
C LYS A 149 28.51 17.29 27.18
N LYS A 150 29.81 16.95 27.17
CA LYS A 150 30.90 17.90 26.86
C LYS A 150 30.81 18.48 25.47
N GLN A 151 30.21 17.74 24.52
CA GLN A 151 29.97 18.22 23.16
C GLN A 151 28.66 19.00 22.99
N GLY A 152 27.84 19.11 24.04
CA GLY A 152 26.53 19.76 24.01
C GLY A 152 25.42 18.88 23.40
N GLU A 153 25.68 17.60 23.18
CA GLU A 153 24.72 16.64 22.60
C GLU A 153 23.84 16.02 23.70
N ASN A 154 22.93 16.81 24.23
CA ASN A 154 22.12 16.42 25.40
C ASN A 154 21.17 15.25 25.11
N TYR A 155 20.57 15.19 23.90
CA TYR A 155 19.70 14.07 23.50
C TYR A 155 20.46 12.75 23.41
N LYS A 156 21.71 12.76 22.91
CA LYS A 156 22.57 11.58 22.92
C LYS A 156 22.92 11.14 24.34
N ALA A 157 23.28 12.10 25.19
CA ALA A 157 23.56 11.79 26.61
C ALA A 157 22.34 11.19 27.32
N GLU A 158 21.12 11.71 27.05
CA GLU A 158 19.87 11.16 27.59
C GLU A 158 19.58 9.74 27.06
N LEU A 159 19.78 9.49 25.75
CA LEU A 159 19.63 8.16 25.17
C LEU A 159 20.58 7.14 25.82
N ILE A 160 21.85 7.51 25.97
CA ILE A 160 22.85 6.64 26.57
C ILE A 160 22.52 6.39 28.05
N ALA A 161 22.06 7.40 28.78
CA ALA A 161 21.64 7.28 30.17
C ALA A 161 20.47 6.31 30.37
N SER A 162 19.67 6.02 29.33
CA SER A 162 18.60 5.02 29.38
C SER A 162 19.06 3.58 29.13
N ILE A 163 20.32 3.36 28.73
CA ILE A 163 20.92 2.03 28.58
C ILE A 163 21.28 1.49 29.97
N PRO A 164 21.21 0.18 30.25
CA PRO A 164 21.64 -0.41 31.52
C PRO A 164 23.07 -0.02 31.91
N GLN A 165 23.32 0.17 33.21
CA GLN A 165 24.57 0.75 33.71
C GLN A 165 25.79 -0.14 33.50
N ASP A 166 25.60 -1.44 33.40
CA ASP A 166 26.62 -2.46 33.22
C ASP A 166 26.92 -2.77 31.74
N GLU A 167 26.30 -2.03 30.79
CA GLU A 167 26.52 -2.19 29.37
C GLU A 167 27.55 -1.19 28.83
N ASP A 168 28.54 -1.67 28.09
CA ASP A 168 29.38 -0.84 27.26
C ASP A 168 28.64 -0.38 25.99
N VAL A 169 28.95 0.81 25.54
CA VAL A 169 28.36 1.38 24.32
C VAL A 169 29.41 1.55 23.22
N SER A 170 28.98 1.38 21.98
CA SER A 170 29.86 1.60 20.83
C SER A 170 29.61 2.98 20.21
N LEU A 171 30.70 3.64 19.87
CA LEU A 171 30.74 4.91 19.18
C LEU A 171 31.41 4.75 17.83
N TYR A 172 30.93 5.47 16.84
CA TYR A 172 31.52 5.50 15.51
C TYR A 172 31.95 6.92 15.18
N ALA A 173 33.22 7.06 14.80
CA ALA A 173 33.82 8.33 14.43
C ALA A 173 34.11 8.38 12.92
N GLU A 174 33.71 9.46 12.29
CA GLU A 174 33.94 9.82 10.91
C GLU A 174 34.56 11.23 10.86
N GLY A 175 35.86 11.33 10.63
CA GLY A 175 36.59 12.58 10.70
C GLY A 175 36.41 13.27 12.05
N LYS A 176 35.73 14.42 12.10
CA LYS A 176 35.48 15.18 13.34
C LYS A 176 34.15 14.83 14.03
N PHE A 177 33.32 14.05 13.39
CA PHE A 177 32.01 13.67 13.93
C PHE A 177 32.06 12.32 14.61
N THR A 178 31.42 12.20 15.76
CA THR A 178 31.29 10.94 16.51
C THR A 178 29.84 10.75 16.93
N ASP A 179 29.31 9.56 16.68
CA ASP A 179 27.93 9.21 17.03
C ASP A 179 27.85 7.91 17.84
N LEU A 180 26.79 7.81 18.66
CA LEU A 180 26.39 6.57 19.33
C LEU A 180 25.73 5.65 18.31
N CYS A 181 26.26 4.45 18.13
CA CYS A 181 25.67 3.49 17.21
C CYS A 181 26.08 2.04 17.50
N ARG A 182 25.22 1.10 17.15
CA ARG A 182 25.51 -0.34 17.22
C ARG A 182 26.25 -0.86 16.00
N GLY A 183 26.24 -0.10 14.89
CA GLY A 183 26.81 -0.52 13.61
C GLY A 183 25.99 -1.62 12.92
N PRO A 184 26.53 -2.30 11.88
CA PRO A 184 27.82 -1.98 11.26
C PRO A 184 27.78 -0.76 10.33
N HIS A 185 28.98 -0.24 10.04
CA HIS A 185 29.18 0.87 9.10
C HIS A 185 30.18 0.49 8.00
N VAL A 186 30.15 1.27 6.90
CA VAL A 186 31.16 1.15 5.83
C VAL A 186 32.57 1.48 6.37
N PRO A 187 33.66 0.93 5.77
CA PRO A 187 35.01 1.17 6.24
C PRO A 187 35.50 2.62 6.08
N SER A 188 34.93 3.37 5.15
CA SER A 188 35.27 4.78 4.95
C SER A 188 34.11 5.53 4.29
N THR A 189 34.08 6.86 4.47
CA THR A 189 33.06 7.75 3.86
C THR A 189 33.07 7.71 2.34
N GLY A 190 34.21 7.38 1.71
CA GLY A 190 34.35 7.25 0.24
C GLY A 190 33.53 6.12 -0.38
N LYS A 191 32.96 5.22 0.43
CA LYS A 191 31.98 4.20 -0.02
C LYS A 191 30.60 4.77 -0.27
N LEU A 192 30.27 5.94 0.29
CA LEU A 192 28.97 6.58 0.23
C LEU A 192 28.90 7.54 -0.96
N LYS A 193 28.57 7.03 -2.14
CA LYS A 193 28.65 7.79 -3.40
C LYS A 193 27.29 8.20 -3.98
N VAL A 194 26.23 7.44 -3.66
CA VAL A 194 24.94 7.58 -4.30
C VAL A 194 23.87 7.77 -3.23
N PHE A 195 23.48 9.02 -3.01
CA PHE A 195 22.45 9.39 -2.05
C PHE A 195 21.70 10.65 -2.51
N LYS A 196 20.54 10.89 -1.91
CA LYS A 196 19.76 12.11 -2.09
C LYS A 196 18.95 12.41 -0.84
N LEU A 197 18.91 13.70 -0.44
CA LEU A 197 18.00 14.17 0.59
C LEU A 197 16.63 14.42 -0.03
N MET A 198 15.57 13.96 0.65
CA MET A 198 14.24 13.86 0.04
C MET A 198 13.28 14.92 0.56
N LYS A 199 13.05 14.98 1.87
CA LYS A 199 12.04 15.85 2.48
C LYS A 199 12.32 16.12 3.95
N LEU A 200 11.65 17.16 4.44
CA LEU A 200 11.60 17.56 5.85
C LEU A 200 10.26 17.14 6.45
N ALA A 201 10.26 16.74 7.72
CA ALA A 201 9.06 16.47 8.50
C ALA A 201 9.30 16.83 9.98
N GLY A 202 8.21 16.97 10.74
CA GLY A 202 8.27 17.02 12.20
C GLY A 202 8.17 15.62 12.79
N ALA A 203 8.81 15.37 13.93
CA ALA A 203 8.68 14.14 14.71
C ALA A 203 8.81 14.47 16.19
N TYR A 204 7.92 13.92 17.02
CA TYR A 204 8.04 14.11 18.46
C TYR A 204 9.15 13.23 19.04
N TRP A 205 9.93 13.82 19.97
CA TRP A 205 10.96 13.08 20.67
C TRP A 205 10.40 11.82 21.34
N ARG A 206 11.02 10.67 21.09
CA ARG A 206 10.56 9.33 21.52
C ARG A 206 9.12 8.98 21.11
N GLY A 207 8.57 9.63 20.09
CA GLY A 207 7.22 9.35 19.58
C GLY A 207 6.08 9.83 20.48
N ASP A 208 6.36 10.55 21.56
CA ASP A 208 5.34 11.09 22.47
C ASP A 208 5.01 12.53 22.09
N SER A 209 3.75 12.80 21.76
CA SER A 209 3.26 14.14 21.38
C SER A 209 3.37 15.21 22.48
N LYS A 210 3.69 14.81 23.71
CA LYS A 210 3.96 15.73 24.83
C LYS A 210 5.40 16.23 24.86
N ASN A 211 6.29 15.55 24.14
CA ASN A 211 7.70 15.93 24.05
C ASN A 211 7.93 16.97 22.95
N GLU A 212 9.15 17.51 22.92
CA GLU A 212 9.58 18.46 21.90
C GLU A 212 9.45 17.89 20.48
N MET A 213 9.01 18.74 19.55
CA MET A 213 8.98 18.40 18.13
C MET A 213 10.36 18.61 17.51
N LEU A 214 10.98 17.52 17.09
CA LEU A 214 12.24 17.50 16.37
C LEU A 214 12.00 17.68 14.86
N GLN A 215 13.07 17.98 14.16
CA GLN A 215 13.07 18.10 12.71
C GLN A 215 13.69 16.85 12.09
N ARG A 216 12.92 16.16 11.26
CA ARG A 216 13.30 14.93 10.58
C ARG A 216 13.70 15.22 9.15
N ILE A 217 14.91 14.82 8.79
CA ILE A 217 15.40 14.86 7.41
C ILE A 217 15.38 13.45 6.85
N TYR A 218 14.61 13.21 5.79
CA TYR A 218 14.59 11.94 5.05
C TYR A 218 15.61 11.96 3.92
N GLY A 219 16.30 10.84 3.74
CA GLY A 219 17.20 10.60 2.63
C GLY A 219 17.07 9.20 2.07
N THR A 220 17.62 9.00 0.88
CA THR A 220 17.78 7.68 0.25
C THR A 220 19.24 7.47 -0.13
N ALA A 221 19.70 6.21 -0.09
CA ALA A 221 21.04 5.85 -0.51
C ALA A 221 21.04 4.50 -1.23
N TRP A 222 21.90 4.39 -2.24
CA TRP A 222 21.94 3.26 -3.14
C TRP A 222 23.39 2.89 -3.48
N LEU A 223 23.59 1.64 -3.92
CA LEU A 223 24.90 1.17 -4.36
C LEU A 223 25.26 1.68 -5.77
N ARG A 224 24.24 1.84 -6.62
CA ARG A 224 24.40 2.29 -8.01
C ARG A 224 23.50 3.48 -8.31
N LYS A 225 23.96 4.34 -9.20
CA LYS A 225 23.21 5.54 -9.62
C LYS A 225 21.92 5.18 -10.36
N GLU A 226 21.96 4.13 -11.17
CA GLU A 226 20.81 3.65 -11.93
C GLU A 226 19.66 3.22 -11.01
N ASP A 227 19.96 2.56 -9.88
CA ASP A 227 18.96 2.13 -8.91
C ASP A 227 18.33 3.34 -8.21
N GLN A 228 19.12 4.37 -7.89
CA GLN A 228 18.60 5.63 -7.35
C GLN A 228 17.69 6.34 -8.36
N ASP A 229 18.12 6.45 -9.62
CA ASP A 229 17.36 7.14 -10.67
C ASP A 229 16.03 6.41 -10.95
N ALA A 230 16.05 5.07 -10.98
CA ALA A 230 14.84 4.26 -11.08
C ALA A 230 13.87 4.50 -9.90
N TYR A 231 14.41 4.56 -8.67
CA TYR A 231 13.61 4.85 -7.48
C TYR A 231 13.00 6.27 -7.49
N LEU A 232 13.79 7.27 -7.88
CA LEU A 232 13.30 8.65 -7.98
C LEU A 232 12.25 8.79 -9.08
N HIS A 233 12.44 8.14 -10.23
CA HIS A 233 11.45 8.09 -11.30
C HIS A 233 10.15 7.42 -10.83
N MET A 234 10.24 6.30 -10.11
CA MET A 234 9.09 5.64 -9.51
C MET A 234 8.32 6.58 -8.57
N LEU A 235 9.02 7.37 -7.74
CA LEU A 235 8.38 8.35 -6.85
C LEU A 235 7.69 9.47 -7.62
N GLU A 236 8.31 10.00 -8.68
CA GLU A 236 7.68 11.01 -9.54
C GLU A 236 6.42 10.48 -10.21
N GLU A 237 6.48 9.26 -10.76
CA GLU A 237 5.31 8.60 -11.35
C GLU A 237 4.23 8.33 -10.31
N SER A 238 4.62 7.91 -9.10
CA SER A 238 3.68 7.75 -7.99
C SER A 238 2.95 9.05 -7.65
N GLU A 239 3.66 10.17 -7.60
CA GLU A 239 3.08 11.48 -7.32
C GLU A 239 2.15 11.95 -8.45
N LYS A 240 2.55 11.75 -9.71
CA LYS A 240 1.71 12.08 -10.88
C LYS A 240 0.41 11.28 -10.90
N ARG A 241 0.45 10.02 -10.40
CA ARG A 241 -0.68 9.09 -10.37
C ARG A 241 -1.49 9.15 -9.08
N ASP A 242 -1.07 9.92 -8.06
CA ASP A 242 -1.75 10.02 -6.77
C ASP A 242 -3.24 10.34 -6.97
N HIS A 243 -4.12 9.45 -6.49
CA HIS A 243 -5.57 9.56 -6.63
C HIS A 243 -6.14 10.83 -6.01
N ARG A 244 -5.50 11.41 -4.99
CA ARG A 244 -5.93 12.66 -4.35
C ARG A 244 -5.72 13.86 -5.28
N ARG A 245 -4.57 13.88 -5.97
CA ARG A 245 -4.24 14.89 -6.97
C ARG A 245 -5.13 14.75 -8.20
N LEU A 246 -5.22 13.54 -8.75
CA LEU A 246 -6.06 13.25 -9.93
C LEU A 246 -7.54 13.44 -9.62
N GLY A 247 -8.00 13.04 -8.43
CA GLY A 247 -9.37 13.25 -7.98
C GLY A 247 -9.79 14.71 -7.98
N LYS A 248 -8.90 15.60 -7.49
CA LYS A 248 -9.11 17.05 -7.55
C LYS A 248 -9.06 17.58 -8.98
N GLN A 249 -8.05 17.17 -9.76
CA GLN A 249 -7.87 17.63 -11.14
C GLN A 249 -9.04 17.24 -12.05
N LEU A 250 -9.59 16.04 -11.89
CA LEU A 250 -10.66 15.47 -12.68
C LEU A 250 -12.05 15.70 -12.07
N ASP A 251 -12.12 16.42 -10.95
CA ASP A 251 -13.38 16.74 -10.25
C ASP A 251 -14.18 15.50 -9.84
N LEU A 252 -13.49 14.53 -9.18
CA LEU A 252 -14.10 13.24 -8.81
C LEU A 252 -14.65 13.22 -7.38
N PHE A 253 -13.94 13.81 -6.43
CA PHE A 253 -14.31 13.82 -5.01
C PHE A 253 -13.48 14.86 -4.22
N HIS A 254 -13.92 15.14 -2.97
CA HIS A 254 -13.12 15.89 -2.00
C HIS A 254 -13.30 15.38 -0.57
N PHE A 255 -12.42 15.84 0.32
CA PHE A 255 -12.49 15.67 1.77
C PHE A 255 -12.59 17.04 2.44
N GLN A 256 -13.25 17.12 3.59
CA GLN A 256 -13.34 18.35 4.39
C GLN A 256 -13.38 18.07 5.90
N GLU A 257 -13.16 19.10 6.69
CA GLU A 257 -12.98 18.99 8.16
C GLU A 257 -14.20 18.47 8.90
N GLU A 258 -15.41 18.76 8.40
CA GLU A 258 -16.66 18.35 9.03
C GLU A 258 -16.91 16.84 8.93
N ALA A 259 -16.17 16.14 8.05
CA ALA A 259 -16.32 14.72 7.82
C ALA A 259 -14.94 14.03 7.65
N PRO A 260 -14.09 14.01 8.69
CA PRO A 260 -12.74 13.48 8.58
C PRO A 260 -12.74 11.98 8.27
N GLY A 261 -12.11 11.61 7.15
CA GLY A 261 -12.07 10.23 6.68
C GLY A 261 -13.33 9.75 5.98
N LEU A 262 -14.25 10.68 5.64
CA LEU A 262 -15.44 10.42 4.82
C LEU A 262 -15.35 11.19 3.51
N ILE A 263 -15.96 10.69 2.45
CA ILE A 263 -15.76 11.17 1.09
C ILE A 263 -17.00 11.87 0.58
N PHE A 264 -16.81 13.06 -0.01
CA PHE A 264 -17.83 13.74 -0.81
C PHE A 264 -17.59 13.43 -2.28
N TRP A 265 -18.43 12.57 -2.85
CA TRP A 265 -18.34 12.20 -4.26
C TRP A 265 -18.99 13.25 -5.15
N HIS A 266 -18.24 13.71 -6.17
CA HIS A 266 -18.78 14.59 -7.21
C HIS A 266 -19.46 13.77 -8.32
N PRO A 267 -20.24 14.38 -9.21
CA PRO A 267 -20.98 13.64 -10.24
C PRO A 267 -20.11 12.71 -11.09
N LYS A 268 -18.90 13.13 -11.46
CA LYS A 268 -17.97 12.32 -12.25
C LYS A 268 -17.43 11.13 -11.44
N GLY A 269 -17.04 11.35 -10.19
CA GLY A 269 -16.59 10.27 -9.30
C GLY A 269 -17.71 9.29 -8.97
N TRP A 270 -18.91 9.83 -8.74
CA TRP A 270 -20.09 9.00 -8.50
C TRP A 270 -20.48 8.14 -9.72
N SER A 271 -20.25 8.64 -10.93
CA SER A 271 -20.44 7.85 -12.16
C SER A 271 -19.50 6.64 -12.21
N ILE A 272 -18.20 6.80 -11.82
CA ILE A 272 -17.26 5.67 -11.71
C ILE A 272 -17.76 4.68 -10.66
N TRP A 273 -18.18 5.17 -9.50
CA TRP A 273 -18.75 4.36 -8.43
C TRP A 273 -19.90 3.48 -8.92
N GLN A 274 -20.88 4.08 -9.61
CA GLN A 274 -22.06 3.38 -10.12
C GLN A 274 -21.68 2.29 -11.13
N GLU A 275 -20.70 2.53 -12.00
CA GLU A 275 -20.23 1.53 -12.96
C GLU A 275 -19.57 0.34 -12.25
N VAL A 276 -18.73 0.59 -11.24
CA VAL A 276 -18.11 -0.47 -10.43
C VAL A 276 -19.18 -1.27 -9.67
N GLU A 277 -20.11 -0.60 -9.02
CA GLU A 277 -21.21 -1.24 -8.27
C GLU A 277 -22.10 -2.08 -9.17
N GLN A 278 -22.50 -1.54 -10.33
CA GLN A 278 -23.32 -2.28 -11.31
C GLN A 278 -22.58 -3.49 -11.90
N TYR A 279 -21.27 -3.34 -12.15
CA TYR A 279 -20.44 -4.46 -12.59
C TYR A 279 -20.45 -5.57 -11.52
N MET A 280 -20.19 -5.24 -10.27
CA MET A 280 -20.17 -6.21 -9.17
C MET A 280 -21.56 -6.82 -8.89
N ARG A 281 -22.65 -6.06 -9.13
CA ARG A 281 -24.01 -6.60 -9.02
C ARG A 281 -24.27 -7.68 -10.09
N ARG A 282 -23.75 -7.51 -11.31
CA ARG A 282 -23.79 -8.56 -12.34
C ARG A 282 -22.99 -9.80 -11.91
N VAL A 283 -21.82 -9.60 -11.27
CA VAL A 283 -21.04 -10.71 -10.72
C VAL A 283 -21.85 -11.45 -9.64
N TYR A 284 -22.52 -10.76 -8.72
CA TYR A 284 -23.42 -11.40 -7.74
C TYR A 284 -24.47 -12.28 -8.41
N GLN A 285 -25.13 -11.76 -9.45
CA GLN A 285 -26.16 -12.51 -10.17
C GLN A 285 -25.59 -13.76 -10.86
N GLN A 286 -24.43 -13.63 -11.51
CA GLN A 286 -23.75 -14.74 -12.22
C GLN A 286 -23.29 -15.84 -11.25
N GLU A 287 -22.79 -15.45 -10.09
CA GLU A 287 -22.30 -16.37 -9.06
C GLU A 287 -23.41 -16.88 -8.11
N GLY A 288 -24.68 -16.49 -8.35
CA GLY A 288 -25.83 -16.95 -7.58
C GLY A 288 -25.96 -16.36 -6.18
N TYR A 289 -25.46 -15.14 -5.97
CA TYR A 289 -25.68 -14.40 -4.73
C TYR A 289 -27.04 -13.74 -4.72
N GLN A 290 -27.71 -13.83 -3.56
CA GLN A 290 -28.92 -13.08 -3.26
C GLN A 290 -28.50 -11.74 -2.61
N GLU A 291 -28.83 -10.62 -3.26
CA GLU A 291 -28.52 -9.29 -2.72
C GLU A 291 -29.45 -8.99 -1.54
N VAL A 292 -28.86 -8.62 -0.42
CA VAL A 292 -29.56 -8.30 0.84
C VAL A 292 -29.17 -6.91 1.34
N LYS A 293 -29.89 -6.39 2.35
CA LYS A 293 -29.57 -5.12 3.00
C LYS A 293 -29.79 -5.22 4.51
N ALA A 294 -28.71 -5.06 5.27
CA ALA A 294 -28.75 -5.02 6.73
C ALA A 294 -28.79 -3.57 7.26
N PRO A 295 -29.40 -3.30 8.44
CA PRO A 295 -29.39 -1.99 9.06
C PRO A 295 -27.98 -1.49 9.36
N GLN A 296 -27.80 -0.17 9.35
CA GLN A 296 -26.49 0.48 9.61
C GLN A 296 -26.20 0.61 11.11
N ILE A 297 -27.23 0.87 11.90
CA ILE A 297 -27.13 1.07 13.35
C ILE A 297 -27.78 -0.13 14.01
N LEU A 298 -27.02 -0.82 14.86
CA LEU A 298 -27.47 -2.04 15.53
C LEU A 298 -27.17 -1.96 17.03
N ASP A 299 -28.03 -2.60 17.83
CA ASP A 299 -27.91 -2.65 19.28
C ASP A 299 -26.63 -3.35 19.72
N ARG A 300 -26.03 -2.87 20.81
CA ARG A 300 -24.82 -3.40 21.44
C ARG A 300 -24.89 -4.91 21.69
N ALA A 301 -26.08 -5.44 22.08
CA ALA A 301 -26.25 -6.85 22.39
C ALA A 301 -25.89 -7.78 21.21
N LEU A 302 -26.11 -7.35 19.95
CA LEU A 302 -25.70 -8.13 18.79
C LEU A 302 -24.16 -8.18 18.66
N TRP A 303 -23.49 -7.07 18.94
CA TRP A 303 -22.04 -6.96 18.88
C TRP A 303 -21.35 -7.73 20.01
N GLU A 304 -21.97 -7.82 21.19
CA GLU A 304 -21.51 -8.67 22.29
C GLU A 304 -21.64 -10.15 21.94
N LYS A 305 -22.77 -10.58 21.42
CA LYS A 305 -23.00 -11.98 21.01
C LYS A 305 -22.00 -12.41 19.92
N SER A 306 -21.76 -11.58 18.94
CA SER A 306 -20.83 -11.87 17.83
C SER A 306 -19.35 -11.76 18.21
N GLY A 307 -19.02 -11.23 19.39
CA GLY A 307 -17.64 -11.02 19.86
C GLY A 307 -16.96 -9.75 19.37
N HIS A 308 -17.63 -8.94 18.55
CA HIS A 308 -17.05 -7.68 18.06
C HIS A 308 -16.84 -6.67 19.18
N TRP A 309 -17.75 -6.61 20.16
CA TRP A 309 -17.65 -5.65 21.25
C TRP A 309 -16.40 -5.84 22.10
N GLU A 310 -15.98 -7.08 22.35
CA GLU A 310 -14.79 -7.40 23.14
C GLU A 310 -13.48 -7.23 22.34
N ASN A 311 -13.52 -7.57 21.06
CA ASN A 311 -12.31 -7.67 20.25
C ASN A 311 -12.09 -6.48 19.31
N TYR A 312 -13.10 -5.62 19.09
CA TYR A 312 -13.07 -4.58 18.07
C TYR A 312 -13.65 -3.23 18.51
N LYS A 313 -14.04 -3.06 19.79
CA LYS A 313 -14.74 -1.88 20.32
C LYS A 313 -14.03 -0.56 20.04
N GLU A 314 -12.70 -0.52 20.16
CA GLU A 314 -11.91 0.70 19.95
C GLU A 314 -12.03 1.25 18.51
N ASN A 315 -12.34 0.38 17.57
CA ASN A 315 -12.54 0.71 16.18
C ASN A 315 -14.02 0.94 15.79
N MET A 316 -14.93 0.99 16.76
CA MET A 316 -16.36 1.17 16.49
C MET A 316 -16.81 2.59 16.81
N PHE A 317 -17.66 3.16 15.95
CA PHE A 317 -18.45 4.34 16.31
C PHE A 317 -19.66 3.91 17.11
N THR A 318 -19.77 4.42 18.33
CA THR A 318 -20.89 4.12 19.23
C THR A 318 -21.75 5.35 19.46
N THR A 319 -23.04 5.13 19.69
CA THR A 319 -24.01 6.18 20.03
C THR A 319 -24.99 5.66 21.07
N GLU A 320 -25.69 6.54 21.71
CA GLU A 320 -26.72 6.22 22.71
C GLU A 320 -28.02 6.94 22.36
N SER A 321 -29.14 6.21 22.43
CA SER A 321 -30.48 6.78 22.24
C SER A 321 -31.46 5.99 23.10
N GLU A 322 -32.42 6.68 23.74
CA GLU A 322 -33.47 6.06 24.59
C GLU A 322 -32.92 5.09 25.65
N ASN A 323 -31.77 5.46 26.27
CA ASN A 323 -31.02 4.65 27.25
C ASN A 323 -30.52 3.29 26.71
N ARG A 324 -30.33 3.17 25.40
CA ARG A 324 -29.76 1.98 24.76
C ARG A 324 -28.49 2.37 23.99
N ALA A 325 -27.47 1.53 24.12
CA ALA A 325 -26.22 1.69 23.38
C ALA A 325 -26.31 1.01 22.01
N TYR A 326 -25.89 1.72 20.99
CA TYR A 326 -25.83 1.26 19.60
C TYR A 326 -24.43 1.44 19.03
N ALA A 327 -24.15 0.75 17.94
CA ALA A 327 -22.97 1.02 17.14
C ALA A 327 -23.35 1.10 15.66
N LEU A 328 -22.63 1.98 14.92
CA LEU A 328 -22.58 1.90 13.47
C LEU A 328 -21.83 0.62 13.11
N LYS A 329 -22.36 -0.17 12.19
CA LYS A 329 -21.76 -1.47 11.84
C LYS A 329 -20.35 -1.31 11.29
N PRO A 330 -19.33 -1.93 11.92
CA PRO A 330 -17.97 -1.99 11.37
C PRO A 330 -17.79 -3.11 10.35
N MET A 331 -18.73 -4.07 10.33
CA MET A 331 -18.79 -5.26 9.49
C MET A 331 -20.26 -5.65 9.23
N ASN A 332 -20.51 -6.38 8.14
CA ASN A 332 -21.86 -6.79 7.74
C ASN A 332 -22.24 -8.18 8.27
N CYS A 333 -21.26 -8.99 8.66
CA CYS A 333 -21.46 -10.40 8.99
C CYS A 333 -22.54 -10.70 10.03
N PRO A 334 -22.66 -10.01 11.20
CA PRO A 334 -23.73 -10.31 12.14
C PRO A 334 -25.12 -10.01 11.57
N GLY A 335 -25.24 -8.98 10.73
CA GLY A 335 -26.49 -8.64 10.04
C GLY A 335 -26.95 -9.75 9.09
N HIS A 336 -26.03 -10.32 8.31
CA HIS A 336 -26.34 -11.43 7.40
C HIS A 336 -26.74 -12.70 8.14
N VAL A 337 -26.13 -12.98 9.29
CA VAL A 337 -26.57 -14.10 10.14
C VAL A 337 -27.99 -13.86 10.66
N GLN A 338 -28.38 -12.62 10.99
CA GLN A 338 -29.76 -12.33 11.40
C GLN A 338 -30.76 -12.56 10.25
N ILE A 339 -30.37 -12.23 9.00
CA ILE A 339 -31.19 -12.52 7.81
C ILE A 339 -31.31 -14.03 7.61
N TYR A 340 -30.21 -14.78 7.73
CA TYR A 340 -30.22 -16.25 7.68
C TYR A 340 -31.16 -16.84 8.74
N ASN A 341 -31.09 -16.35 9.95
CA ASN A 341 -31.89 -16.84 11.08
C ASN A 341 -33.39 -16.49 10.99
N SER A 342 -33.80 -15.64 10.02
CA SER A 342 -35.22 -15.33 9.84
C SER A 342 -36.04 -16.49 9.28
N GLY A 343 -35.39 -17.54 8.76
CA GLY A 343 -36.00 -18.75 8.23
C GLY A 343 -35.32 -20.01 8.72
N LEU A 344 -35.96 -21.14 8.49
CA LEU A 344 -35.39 -22.48 8.72
C LEU A 344 -34.85 -22.99 7.38
N HIS A 345 -33.58 -23.36 7.34
CA HIS A 345 -32.91 -23.81 6.12
C HIS A 345 -32.67 -25.33 6.14
N SER A 346 -32.74 -25.95 4.97
CA SER A 346 -32.39 -27.33 4.73
C SER A 346 -30.98 -27.43 4.12
N TYR A 347 -30.27 -28.56 4.39
CA TYR A 347 -28.99 -28.85 3.73
C TYR A 347 -29.06 -28.78 2.21
N ARG A 348 -30.24 -28.94 1.60
CA ARG A 348 -30.46 -28.86 0.14
C ARG A 348 -30.39 -27.43 -0.39
N GLU A 349 -30.55 -26.42 0.49
CA GLU A 349 -30.45 -25.01 0.13
C GLU A 349 -29.00 -24.50 0.19
N LEU A 350 -28.10 -25.27 0.83
CA LEU A 350 -26.69 -24.92 0.96
C LEU A 350 -25.90 -25.34 -0.29
N PRO A 351 -24.94 -24.53 -0.77
CA PRO A 351 -24.51 -23.27 -0.18
C PRO A 351 -25.48 -22.12 -0.46
N LEU A 352 -25.84 -21.37 0.60
CA LEU A 352 -26.66 -20.18 0.50
C LEU A 352 -25.72 -18.96 0.50
N ARG A 353 -25.84 -18.09 -0.49
CA ARG A 353 -24.93 -16.96 -0.71
C ARG A 353 -25.68 -15.64 -0.61
N PHE A 354 -25.33 -14.81 0.38
CA PHE A 354 -25.81 -13.43 0.49
C PHE A 354 -24.72 -12.45 0.06
N GLY A 355 -25.11 -11.39 -0.64
CA GLY A 355 -24.24 -10.27 -1.02
C GLY A 355 -24.84 -8.95 -0.61
N GLU A 356 -24.04 -8.00 -0.16
CA GLU A 356 -24.47 -6.66 0.21
C GLU A 356 -23.40 -5.63 -0.21
N PHE A 357 -23.83 -4.57 -0.88
CA PHE A 357 -23.03 -3.33 -0.89
C PHE A 357 -23.24 -2.65 0.46
N GLY A 358 -22.47 -3.16 1.44
CA GLY A 358 -22.64 -2.83 2.84
C GLY A 358 -21.75 -1.65 3.24
N GLN A 359 -22.39 -0.52 3.61
CA GLN A 359 -21.67 0.60 4.16
C GLN A 359 -21.26 0.32 5.60
N CYS A 360 -19.95 0.34 5.86
CA CYS A 360 -19.35 0.12 7.17
C CYS A 360 -18.62 1.37 7.65
N HIS A 361 -18.50 1.51 8.99
CA HIS A 361 -17.78 2.61 9.60
C HIS A 361 -16.78 2.07 10.63
N ARG A 362 -15.53 2.54 10.53
CA ARG A 362 -14.45 2.18 11.46
C ARG A 362 -13.78 3.44 11.96
N ASN A 363 -13.63 3.54 13.29
CA ASN A 363 -12.99 4.69 13.93
C ASN A 363 -11.46 4.61 13.78
N GLU A 364 -10.99 4.74 12.55
CA GLU A 364 -9.57 4.78 12.24
C GLU A 364 -8.91 6.03 12.85
N PRO A 365 -7.70 5.92 13.46
CA PRO A 365 -6.98 7.07 13.97
C PRO A 365 -6.65 8.07 12.87
N SER A 366 -6.72 9.37 13.19
CA SER A 366 -6.52 10.44 12.19
C SER A 366 -5.20 10.35 11.45
N GLY A 367 -4.12 9.95 12.12
CA GLY A 367 -2.80 9.76 11.49
C GLY A 367 -2.69 8.60 10.52
N ALA A 368 -3.67 7.68 10.52
CA ALA A 368 -3.72 6.54 9.61
C ALA A 368 -4.53 6.81 8.34
N LEU A 369 -5.30 7.91 8.28
CA LEU A 369 -6.13 8.23 7.12
C LEU A 369 -5.29 8.58 5.89
N HIS A 370 -5.67 8.05 4.74
CA HIS A 370 -4.93 8.26 3.49
C HIS A 370 -5.83 8.26 2.26
N GLY A 371 -6.35 9.42 1.90
CA GLY A 371 -7.24 9.58 0.73
C GLY A 371 -8.35 8.54 0.70
N LEU A 372 -8.58 7.92 -0.46
CA LEU A 372 -9.53 6.82 -0.64
C LEU A 372 -9.03 5.47 -0.11
N MET A 373 -7.71 5.33 0.15
CA MET A 373 -7.08 4.05 0.52
C MET A 373 -7.39 3.65 1.96
N ARG A 374 -7.51 4.61 2.87
CA ARG A 374 -7.85 4.36 4.28
C ARG A 374 -8.78 5.45 4.81
N VAL A 375 -10.02 5.07 4.97
CA VAL A 375 -11.16 5.94 5.31
C VAL A 375 -11.87 5.44 6.56
N ARG A 376 -12.76 6.26 7.11
CA ARG A 376 -13.61 5.89 8.26
C ARG A 376 -14.97 5.35 7.85
N GLY A 377 -15.48 5.72 6.69
CA GLY A 377 -16.72 5.20 6.11
C GLY A 377 -16.45 4.65 4.71
N PHE A 378 -16.83 3.41 4.48
CA PHE A 378 -16.59 2.72 3.21
C PHE A 378 -17.70 1.71 2.92
N THR A 379 -17.86 1.40 1.64
CA THR A 379 -18.81 0.39 1.17
C THR A 379 -18.05 -0.81 0.62
N GLN A 380 -18.41 -2.01 1.10
CA GLN A 380 -17.82 -3.26 0.63
C GLN A 380 -18.76 -4.00 -0.31
N ASP A 381 -18.20 -4.69 -1.33
CA ASP A 381 -18.88 -5.76 -2.06
C ASP A 381 -18.88 -7.04 -1.20
N ASP A 382 -19.47 -6.94 -0.03
CA ASP A 382 -19.40 -7.98 0.99
C ASP A 382 -20.35 -9.13 0.67
N GLY A 383 -19.91 -10.35 0.95
CA GLY A 383 -20.72 -11.54 0.79
C GLY A 383 -20.42 -12.58 1.84
N HIS A 384 -21.47 -13.32 2.21
CA HIS A 384 -21.39 -14.40 3.19
C HIS A 384 -22.01 -15.66 2.59
N ILE A 385 -21.24 -16.75 2.61
CA ILE A 385 -21.67 -18.06 2.12
C ILE A 385 -21.88 -18.95 3.32
N PHE A 386 -23.11 -19.42 3.50
CA PHE A 386 -23.44 -20.43 4.49
C PHE A 386 -23.40 -21.79 3.81
N CYS A 387 -22.53 -22.68 4.25
CA CYS A 387 -22.27 -23.96 3.59
C CYS A 387 -21.96 -25.08 4.58
N THR A 388 -21.93 -26.29 4.08
CA THR A 388 -21.37 -27.43 4.82
C THR A 388 -19.84 -27.45 4.69
N GLU A 389 -19.16 -28.21 5.54
CA GLU A 389 -17.71 -28.33 5.51
C GLU A 389 -17.21 -28.87 4.16
N ASP A 390 -17.90 -29.83 3.57
CA ASP A 390 -17.56 -30.44 2.28
C ASP A 390 -17.63 -29.45 1.12
N GLN A 391 -18.40 -28.38 1.26
CA GLN A 391 -18.57 -27.34 0.23
C GLN A 391 -17.49 -26.25 0.29
N ILE A 392 -16.70 -26.15 1.36
CA ILE A 392 -15.70 -25.08 1.54
C ILE A 392 -14.75 -25.01 0.35
N GLN A 393 -14.16 -26.14 -0.03
CA GLN A 393 -13.14 -26.17 -1.10
C GLN A 393 -13.71 -25.72 -2.44
N SER A 394 -14.92 -26.17 -2.80
CA SER A 394 -15.57 -25.76 -4.06
C SER A 394 -15.96 -24.28 -4.06
N GLU A 395 -16.43 -23.75 -2.94
CA GLU A 395 -16.78 -22.33 -2.81
C GLU A 395 -15.54 -21.41 -2.89
N VAL A 396 -14.43 -21.80 -2.24
CA VAL A 396 -13.17 -21.06 -2.35
C VAL A 396 -12.63 -21.09 -3.78
N ALA A 397 -12.71 -22.24 -4.47
CA ALA A 397 -12.28 -22.35 -5.87
C ALA A 397 -13.14 -21.50 -6.83
N ASN A 398 -14.46 -21.45 -6.62
CA ASN A 398 -15.37 -20.59 -7.40
C ASN A 398 -15.05 -19.10 -7.15
N PHE A 399 -14.81 -18.74 -5.90
CA PHE A 399 -14.42 -17.38 -5.54
C PHE A 399 -13.10 -16.97 -6.21
N ASP A 400 -12.06 -17.82 -6.19
CA ASP A 400 -10.77 -17.53 -6.84
C ASP A 400 -10.93 -17.25 -8.34
N LYS A 401 -11.76 -18.03 -9.04
CA LYS A 401 -12.06 -17.76 -10.46
C LYS A 401 -12.74 -16.40 -10.65
N ALA A 402 -13.71 -16.08 -9.82
CA ALA A 402 -14.44 -14.81 -9.90
C ALA A 402 -13.51 -13.61 -9.63
N VAL A 403 -12.64 -13.68 -8.61
CA VAL A 403 -11.64 -12.64 -8.30
C VAL A 403 -10.76 -12.35 -9.51
N ARG A 404 -10.23 -13.39 -10.16
CA ARG A 404 -9.33 -13.24 -11.31
C ARG A 404 -10.00 -12.63 -12.50
N ALA A 405 -11.22 -13.10 -12.81
CA ALA A 405 -12.01 -12.54 -13.92
C ALA A 405 -12.32 -11.05 -13.70
N VAL A 406 -12.73 -10.69 -12.48
CA VAL A 406 -12.99 -9.28 -12.12
C VAL A 406 -11.74 -8.43 -12.26
N TYR A 407 -10.62 -8.87 -11.69
CA TYR A 407 -9.39 -8.07 -11.74
C TYR A 407 -8.86 -7.90 -13.16
N GLN A 408 -8.96 -8.94 -13.99
CA GLN A 408 -8.61 -8.85 -15.41
C GLN A 408 -9.48 -7.82 -16.16
N ASP A 409 -10.79 -7.82 -15.92
CA ASP A 409 -11.73 -6.86 -16.53
C ASP A 409 -11.44 -5.40 -16.14
N PHE A 410 -10.89 -5.18 -14.93
CA PHE A 410 -10.45 -3.86 -14.48
C PHE A 410 -9.00 -3.51 -14.86
N GLY A 411 -8.30 -4.39 -15.56
CA GLY A 411 -6.95 -4.17 -16.08
C GLY A 411 -5.82 -4.53 -15.12
N PHE A 412 -6.08 -5.37 -14.10
CA PHE A 412 -5.05 -5.87 -13.20
C PHE A 412 -4.59 -7.27 -13.64
N THR A 413 -3.32 -7.38 -14.01
CA THR A 413 -2.72 -8.63 -14.51
C THR A 413 -1.89 -9.38 -13.48
N GLU A 414 -1.38 -8.68 -12.47
CA GLU A 414 -0.57 -9.26 -11.41
C GLU A 414 -1.34 -9.27 -10.09
N VAL A 415 -1.56 -10.46 -9.55
CA VAL A 415 -2.28 -10.68 -8.28
C VAL A 415 -1.42 -11.54 -7.38
N ALA A 416 -0.99 -11.00 -6.24
CA ALA A 416 -0.29 -11.77 -5.21
C ALA A 416 -1.30 -12.38 -4.24
N VAL A 417 -1.17 -13.68 -3.98
CA VAL A 417 -2.05 -14.42 -3.06
C VAL A 417 -1.31 -14.67 -1.74
N LYS A 418 -1.98 -14.37 -0.62
CA LYS A 418 -1.42 -14.56 0.72
C LYS A 418 -2.42 -15.31 1.60
N LEU A 419 -1.90 -16.18 2.46
CA LEU A 419 -2.68 -16.92 3.45
C LEU A 419 -2.35 -16.39 4.84
N ALA A 420 -3.26 -15.61 5.43
CA ALA A 420 -3.13 -15.07 6.76
C ALA A 420 -3.64 -16.07 7.80
N LEU A 421 -2.76 -16.44 8.72
CA LEU A 421 -2.96 -17.47 9.72
C LEU A 421 -3.34 -16.88 11.08
N ARG A 422 -3.68 -17.76 12.04
CA ARG A 422 -4.19 -17.42 13.37
C ARG A 422 -3.39 -16.34 14.10
N PRO A 423 -4.07 -15.29 14.63
CA PRO A 423 -3.43 -14.30 15.51
C PRO A 423 -3.35 -14.81 16.94
N ALA A 424 -2.53 -14.15 17.77
CA ALA A 424 -2.40 -14.46 19.20
C ALA A 424 -3.75 -14.30 19.95
N LYS A 425 -4.50 -13.21 19.67
CA LYS A 425 -5.83 -12.95 20.22
C LYS A 425 -6.88 -13.42 19.22
N ARG A 426 -7.61 -14.46 19.55
CA ARG A 426 -8.59 -15.10 18.67
C ARG A 426 -9.75 -15.72 19.41
N VAL A 427 -10.82 -16.03 18.70
CA VAL A 427 -11.99 -16.77 19.14
C VAL A 427 -11.89 -18.22 18.64
N GLY A 428 -12.39 -19.18 19.40
CA GLY A 428 -12.34 -20.61 19.08
C GLY A 428 -11.07 -21.31 19.62
N ASP A 429 -11.12 -22.63 19.67
CA ASP A 429 -9.99 -23.47 20.07
C ASP A 429 -9.03 -23.76 18.91
N ASP A 430 -7.87 -24.35 19.24
CA ASP A 430 -6.84 -24.64 18.24
C ASP A 430 -7.28 -25.65 17.20
N ALA A 431 -8.14 -26.61 17.55
CA ALA A 431 -8.64 -27.62 16.62
C ALA A 431 -9.53 -27.01 15.51
N ILE A 432 -10.35 -26.01 15.87
CA ILE A 432 -11.15 -25.24 14.91
C ILE A 432 -10.24 -24.48 13.94
N TRP A 433 -9.19 -23.84 14.48
CA TRP A 433 -8.24 -23.10 13.66
C TRP A 433 -7.42 -24.01 12.75
N ASP A 434 -6.96 -25.17 13.25
CA ASP A 434 -6.24 -26.16 12.44
C ASP A 434 -7.08 -26.59 11.23
N LYS A 435 -8.36 -26.87 11.45
CA LYS A 435 -9.31 -27.25 10.41
C LYS A 435 -9.55 -26.14 9.40
N ALA A 436 -9.73 -24.91 9.85
CA ALA A 436 -9.96 -23.76 8.99
C ALA A 436 -8.72 -23.43 8.12
N GLU A 437 -7.54 -23.44 8.71
CA GLU A 437 -6.29 -23.18 7.99
C GLU A 437 -6.00 -24.29 6.96
N GLU A 438 -6.22 -25.57 7.31
CA GLU A 438 -6.00 -26.67 6.37
C GLU A 438 -7.01 -26.66 5.21
N ALA A 439 -8.27 -26.26 5.45
CA ALA A 439 -9.26 -26.09 4.40
C ALA A 439 -8.81 -25.05 3.35
N LEU A 440 -8.28 -23.91 3.80
CA LEU A 440 -7.75 -22.85 2.91
C LEU A 440 -6.46 -23.29 2.20
N ARG A 441 -5.54 -23.97 2.89
CA ARG A 441 -4.34 -24.55 2.25
C ARG A 441 -4.70 -25.58 1.19
N GLY A 442 -5.66 -26.43 1.49
CA GLY A 442 -6.16 -27.44 0.54
C GLY A 442 -6.74 -26.81 -0.73
N ALA A 443 -7.51 -25.74 -0.59
CA ALA A 443 -8.06 -25.00 -1.72
C ALA A 443 -6.95 -24.33 -2.56
N LEU A 444 -5.96 -23.69 -1.93
CA LEU A 444 -4.83 -23.08 -2.62
C LEU A 444 -3.95 -24.11 -3.34
N LYS A 445 -3.67 -25.25 -2.71
CA LYS A 445 -2.95 -26.37 -3.36
C LYS A 445 -3.69 -26.88 -4.59
N ALA A 446 -5.01 -27.03 -4.49
CA ALA A 446 -5.84 -27.50 -5.60
C ALA A 446 -5.91 -26.49 -6.76
N SER A 447 -5.79 -25.18 -6.49
CA SER A 447 -5.76 -24.15 -7.53
C SER A 447 -4.42 -24.08 -8.27
N GLY A 448 -3.37 -24.74 -7.78
CA GLY A 448 -2.04 -24.75 -8.37
C GLY A 448 -1.30 -23.41 -8.32
N GLN A 449 -1.69 -22.53 -7.41
CA GLN A 449 -1.14 -21.18 -7.30
C GLN A 449 -0.02 -21.10 -6.29
N GLU A 450 0.88 -20.14 -6.51
CA GLU A 450 1.86 -19.73 -5.51
C GLU A 450 1.22 -18.78 -4.50
N TRP A 451 1.50 -18.96 -3.23
CA TRP A 451 1.07 -18.08 -2.15
C TRP A 451 2.13 -17.93 -1.08
N GLU A 452 2.03 -16.86 -0.31
CA GLU A 452 2.85 -16.58 0.86
C GLU A 452 2.01 -16.78 2.14
N GLU A 453 2.56 -17.44 3.16
CA GLU A 453 1.90 -17.53 4.46
C GLU A 453 2.29 -16.33 5.34
N LEU A 454 1.28 -15.73 6.00
CA LEU A 454 1.42 -14.61 6.92
C LEU A 454 1.00 -15.04 8.33
N PRO A 455 1.91 -15.58 9.16
CA PRO A 455 1.60 -15.99 10.54
C PRO A 455 1.15 -14.80 11.39
N GLY A 456 0.04 -14.92 12.09
CA GLY A 456 -0.46 -13.90 12.99
C GLY A 456 -1.36 -12.83 12.38
N GLU A 457 -1.54 -12.80 11.05
CA GLU A 457 -2.26 -11.75 10.33
C GLU A 457 -3.74 -12.08 10.05
N GLY A 458 -4.21 -13.26 10.48
CA GLY A 458 -5.62 -13.66 10.37
C GLY A 458 -6.53 -12.76 11.20
N ALA A 459 -7.84 -12.74 10.86
CA ALA A 459 -8.80 -12.06 11.71
C ALA A 459 -9.04 -12.85 13.02
N PHE A 460 -9.59 -12.20 14.02
CA PHE A 460 -9.81 -12.83 15.31
C PHE A 460 -10.77 -14.03 15.28
N TYR A 461 -11.55 -14.19 14.22
CA TYR A 461 -12.57 -15.23 14.05
C TYR A 461 -12.26 -16.27 12.97
N GLY A 462 -11.21 -16.08 12.17
CA GLY A 462 -10.82 -17.07 11.16
C GLY A 462 -9.61 -16.68 10.29
N PRO A 463 -8.92 -17.69 9.73
CA PRO A 463 -7.87 -17.48 8.73
C PRO A 463 -8.47 -16.99 7.41
N LYS A 464 -7.66 -16.34 6.58
CA LYS A 464 -8.13 -15.75 5.32
C LYS A 464 -7.11 -15.90 4.19
N ILE A 465 -7.60 -16.07 2.98
CA ILE A 465 -6.83 -15.82 1.76
C ILE A 465 -7.03 -14.37 1.38
N GLU A 466 -5.94 -13.66 1.13
CA GLU A 466 -5.91 -12.28 0.68
C GLU A 466 -5.39 -12.21 -0.76
N TYR A 467 -6.07 -11.38 -1.58
CA TYR A 467 -5.66 -11.09 -2.94
C TYR A 467 -5.17 -9.64 -3.00
N HIS A 468 -3.89 -9.49 -3.27
CA HIS A 468 -3.21 -8.21 -3.34
C HIS A 468 -3.00 -7.81 -4.80
N LEU A 469 -3.48 -6.62 -5.15
CA LEU A 469 -3.24 -6.03 -6.45
C LEU A 469 -1.92 -5.27 -6.45
N LYS A 470 -1.17 -5.41 -7.54
CA LYS A 470 0.03 -4.62 -7.77
C LYS A 470 -0.28 -3.53 -8.77
N ASP A 471 -0.04 -2.29 -8.39
CA ASP A 471 -0.23 -1.18 -9.29
C ASP A 471 0.94 -1.03 -10.28
N SER A 472 0.79 -0.15 -11.27
CA SER A 472 1.77 0.07 -12.33
C SER A 472 3.14 0.60 -11.85
N ILE A 473 3.26 0.97 -10.58
CA ILE A 473 4.51 1.42 -9.94
C ILE A 473 5.02 0.44 -8.87
N GLY A 474 4.45 -0.77 -8.84
CA GLY A 474 4.91 -1.88 -8.02
C GLY A 474 4.44 -1.90 -6.57
N ARG A 475 3.51 -1.00 -6.15
CA ARG A 475 2.92 -1.06 -4.81
C ARG A 475 1.83 -2.14 -4.76
N THR A 476 1.73 -2.82 -3.63
CA THR A 476 0.73 -3.86 -3.40
C THR A 476 -0.40 -3.35 -2.51
N TRP A 477 -1.65 -3.68 -2.88
CA TRP A 477 -2.87 -3.28 -2.18
C TRP A 477 -3.76 -4.48 -1.95
N GLN A 478 -4.10 -4.76 -0.70
CA GLN A 478 -5.10 -5.78 -0.36
C GLN A 478 -6.49 -5.30 -0.78
N CYS A 479 -7.15 -6.07 -1.63
CA CYS A 479 -8.54 -5.85 -2.08
C CYS A 479 -9.41 -7.06 -1.82
N GLY A 480 -9.16 -8.17 -2.51
CA GLY A 480 -9.94 -9.39 -2.35
C GLY A 480 -9.58 -10.16 -1.09
N THR A 481 -10.60 -10.81 -0.52
CA THR A 481 -10.41 -11.71 0.62
C THR A 481 -11.50 -12.77 0.65
N ILE A 482 -11.14 -13.98 1.07
CA ILE A 482 -12.08 -15.01 1.49
C ILE A 482 -11.60 -15.61 2.80
N GLN A 483 -12.50 -15.82 3.75
CA GLN A 483 -12.21 -16.14 5.12
C GLN A 483 -13.15 -17.23 5.63
N VAL A 484 -12.62 -18.23 6.30
CA VAL A 484 -13.40 -19.34 6.88
C VAL A 484 -13.71 -19.05 8.33
N ASP A 485 -14.97 -19.14 8.70
CA ASP A 485 -15.47 -18.91 10.05
C ASP A 485 -16.35 -20.07 10.51
N PHE A 486 -15.87 -20.81 11.49
CA PHE A 486 -16.62 -21.87 12.19
C PHE A 486 -17.30 -21.37 13.48
N SER A 487 -17.04 -20.15 13.90
CA SER A 487 -17.40 -19.66 15.23
C SER A 487 -18.64 -18.77 15.24
N MET A 488 -18.71 -17.78 14.36
CA MET A 488 -19.78 -16.77 14.39
C MET A 488 -21.17 -17.34 14.14
N PRO A 489 -21.40 -18.29 13.21
CA PRO A 489 -22.70 -18.89 13.03
C PRO A 489 -23.22 -19.55 14.30
N ALA A 490 -22.38 -20.32 15.01
CA ALA A 490 -22.73 -20.95 16.28
C ALA A 490 -23.05 -19.91 17.36
N ARG A 491 -22.25 -18.89 17.52
CA ARG A 491 -22.43 -17.80 18.50
C ARG A 491 -23.75 -17.04 18.30
N LEU A 492 -24.19 -16.90 17.07
CA LEU A 492 -25.40 -16.19 16.69
C LEU A 492 -26.61 -17.16 16.49
N GLY A 493 -26.43 -18.46 16.73
CA GLY A 493 -27.49 -19.46 16.69
C GLY A 493 -27.98 -19.82 15.29
N ALA A 494 -27.08 -19.76 14.27
CA ALA A 494 -27.41 -20.17 12.92
C ALA A 494 -27.41 -21.71 12.81
N GLU A 495 -28.50 -22.27 12.29
CA GLU A 495 -28.70 -23.72 12.15
C GLU A 495 -29.34 -24.08 10.80
N TYR A 496 -29.08 -25.29 10.33
CA TYR A 496 -29.79 -25.91 9.21
C TYR A 496 -30.20 -27.35 9.56
N VAL A 497 -31.22 -27.86 8.90
CA VAL A 497 -31.65 -29.25 9.02
C VAL A 497 -30.82 -30.12 8.09
N ALA A 498 -30.04 -31.02 8.64
CA ALA A 498 -29.21 -31.96 7.90
C ALA A 498 -30.03 -33.11 7.28
N GLU A 499 -29.40 -33.97 6.46
CA GLU A 499 -30.05 -35.09 5.80
C GLU A 499 -30.66 -36.12 6.80
N ASP A 500 -30.02 -36.25 7.95
CA ASP A 500 -30.49 -37.11 9.07
C ASP A 500 -31.55 -36.44 9.97
N ASN A 501 -32.11 -35.32 9.54
CA ASN A 501 -33.03 -34.45 10.30
C ASN A 501 -32.45 -33.85 11.59
N SER A 502 -31.18 -33.99 11.86
CA SER A 502 -30.51 -33.28 12.95
C SER A 502 -30.31 -31.81 12.63
N ARG A 503 -30.17 -30.98 13.66
CA ARG A 503 -29.78 -29.58 13.51
C ARG A 503 -28.27 -29.45 13.56
N LYS A 504 -27.69 -28.77 12.57
CA LYS A 504 -26.26 -28.52 12.50
C LYS A 504 -25.99 -27.03 12.25
N THR A 505 -24.86 -26.55 12.73
CA THR A 505 -24.39 -25.21 12.47
C THR A 505 -23.69 -25.18 11.10
N PRO A 506 -24.00 -24.22 10.19
CA PRO A 506 -23.28 -24.06 8.94
C PRO A 506 -21.90 -23.46 9.17
N VAL A 507 -20.98 -23.73 8.28
CA VAL A 507 -19.76 -22.94 8.14
C VAL A 507 -20.10 -21.65 7.41
N MET A 508 -19.47 -20.54 7.78
CA MET A 508 -19.63 -19.27 7.08
C MET A 508 -18.33 -18.86 6.41
N LEU A 509 -18.40 -18.53 5.14
CA LEU A 509 -17.30 -17.91 4.40
C LEU A 509 -17.60 -16.44 4.21
N HIS A 510 -16.72 -15.58 4.68
CA HIS A 510 -16.76 -14.14 4.42
C HIS A 510 -15.97 -13.85 3.16
N ARG A 511 -16.52 -13.08 2.24
CA ARG A 511 -15.80 -12.77 1.00
C ARG A 511 -16.05 -11.35 0.52
N ALA A 512 -15.03 -10.74 -0.06
CA ALA A 512 -15.10 -9.52 -0.85
C ALA A 512 -14.13 -9.63 -2.03
N ILE A 513 -14.52 -9.17 -3.21
CA ILE A 513 -13.65 -9.18 -4.40
C ILE A 513 -12.91 -7.86 -4.52
N VAL A 514 -13.65 -6.75 -4.62
CA VAL A 514 -13.05 -5.40 -4.70
C VAL A 514 -12.74 -4.84 -3.31
N GLY A 515 -13.34 -5.39 -2.27
CA GLY A 515 -13.23 -4.91 -0.90
C GLY A 515 -13.96 -3.58 -0.72
N SER A 516 -13.27 -2.58 -0.17
CA SER A 516 -13.80 -1.21 -0.15
C SER A 516 -13.85 -0.63 -1.56
N LEU A 517 -15.04 -0.22 -2.03
CA LEU A 517 -15.20 0.44 -3.33
C LEU A 517 -14.35 1.72 -3.39
N GLU A 518 -14.27 2.46 -2.29
CA GLU A 518 -13.45 3.68 -2.18
C GLU A 518 -11.98 3.38 -2.47
N ARG A 519 -11.42 2.38 -1.77
CA ARG A 519 -10.02 1.95 -1.98
C ARG A 519 -9.82 1.44 -3.40
N PHE A 520 -10.70 0.61 -3.90
CA PHE A 520 -10.60 0.03 -5.23
C PHE A 520 -10.65 1.12 -6.33
N ILE A 521 -11.54 2.11 -6.20
CA ILE A 521 -11.59 3.24 -7.12
C ILE A 521 -10.32 4.08 -7.02
N GLY A 522 -9.78 4.29 -5.81
CA GLY A 522 -8.49 4.94 -5.62
C GLY A 522 -7.36 4.23 -6.36
N ILE A 523 -7.29 2.90 -6.25
CA ILE A 523 -6.32 2.07 -6.97
C ILE A 523 -6.53 2.15 -8.49
N LEU A 524 -7.78 2.12 -8.97
CA LEU A 524 -8.10 2.29 -10.40
C LEU A 524 -7.62 3.63 -10.95
N ILE A 525 -7.86 4.72 -10.21
CA ILE A 525 -7.40 6.07 -10.60
C ILE A 525 -5.87 6.08 -10.75
N GLU A 526 -5.14 5.50 -9.81
CA GLU A 526 -3.69 5.45 -9.83
C GLU A 526 -3.14 4.50 -10.91
N ASN A 527 -3.73 3.30 -11.04
CA ASN A 527 -3.32 2.32 -12.04
C ASN A 527 -3.46 2.89 -13.47
N HIS A 528 -4.59 3.51 -13.74
CA HIS A 528 -4.86 4.11 -15.05
C HIS A 528 -4.33 5.55 -15.19
N ALA A 529 -3.66 6.11 -14.19
CA ALA A 529 -3.22 7.51 -14.17
C ALA A 529 -4.37 8.49 -14.53
N GLY A 530 -5.59 8.20 -14.11
CA GLY A 530 -6.82 8.92 -14.44
C GLY A 530 -7.37 8.65 -15.84
N ASN A 531 -6.67 7.91 -16.70
CA ASN A 531 -7.14 7.51 -18.04
C ASN A 531 -8.06 6.28 -17.95
N MET A 532 -9.24 6.43 -17.38
CA MET A 532 -10.17 5.30 -17.23
C MET A 532 -10.46 4.61 -18.55
N PRO A 533 -10.63 3.26 -18.58
CA PRO A 533 -11.19 2.57 -19.72
C PRO A 533 -12.53 3.17 -20.14
N VAL A 534 -12.88 3.06 -21.40
CA VAL A 534 -14.12 3.70 -21.95
C VAL A 534 -15.36 3.34 -21.14
N TRP A 535 -15.47 2.08 -20.73
CA TRP A 535 -16.63 1.60 -19.97
C TRP A 535 -16.75 2.20 -18.55
N LEU A 536 -15.61 2.60 -17.94
CA LEU A 536 -15.54 3.26 -16.63
C LEU A 536 -15.48 4.78 -16.70
N ALA A 537 -15.19 5.37 -17.86
CA ALA A 537 -14.99 6.79 -18.00
C ALA A 537 -16.26 7.58 -17.62
N PRO A 538 -16.20 8.57 -16.72
CA PRO A 538 -17.37 9.39 -16.36
C PRO A 538 -18.01 10.07 -17.55
N THR A 539 -17.17 10.57 -18.47
CA THR A 539 -17.55 11.10 -19.78
C THR A 539 -16.82 10.29 -20.83
N GLN A 540 -17.56 9.58 -21.69
CA GLN A 540 -16.99 8.69 -22.70
C GLN A 540 -16.63 9.44 -23.98
N ALA A 541 -17.40 10.47 -24.31
CA ALA A 541 -17.12 11.34 -25.45
C ALA A 541 -17.59 12.78 -25.17
N VAL A 542 -16.95 13.74 -25.81
CA VAL A 542 -17.40 15.14 -25.84
C VAL A 542 -17.55 15.59 -27.29
N VAL A 543 -18.67 16.20 -27.60
CA VAL A 543 -18.95 16.77 -28.92
C VAL A 543 -18.56 18.25 -28.93
N LEU A 544 -17.64 18.62 -29.81
CA LEU A 544 -17.06 19.97 -29.94
C LEU A 544 -17.46 20.59 -31.25
N ASN A 545 -18.22 21.72 -31.24
CA ASN A 545 -18.49 22.48 -32.44
C ASN A 545 -17.30 23.38 -32.80
N ILE A 546 -17.03 23.51 -34.10
CA ILE A 546 -16.01 24.42 -34.64
C ILE A 546 -16.51 25.86 -34.65
N SER A 547 -17.78 26.06 -35.07
CA SER A 547 -18.43 27.35 -35.18
C SER A 547 -19.85 27.32 -34.62
N GLY A 548 -20.48 28.49 -34.43
CA GLY A 548 -21.84 28.58 -34.00
C GLY A 548 -22.83 27.88 -34.96
N ASN A 549 -22.53 27.81 -36.26
CA ASN A 549 -23.39 27.15 -37.27
C ASN A 549 -23.56 25.65 -37.01
N SER A 550 -22.50 24.98 -36.51
CA SER A 550 -22.56 23.55 -36.21
C SER A 550 -23.05 23.22 -34.79
N ALA A 551 -23.42 24.20 -33.97
CA ALA A 551 -23.87 23.98 -32.59
C ALA A 551 -25.12 23.10 -32.49
N ALA A 552 -26.10 23.32 -33.37
CA ALA A 552 -27.33 22.52 -33.39
C ALA A 552 -27.05 21.05 -33.72
N TYR A 553 -26.15 20.79 -34.67
CA TYR A 553 -25.73 19.43 -35.01
C TYR A 553 -24.97 18.78 -33.88
N ALA A 554 -24.05 19.51 -33.21
CA ALA A 554 -23.35 19.01 -32.04
C ALA A 554 -24.31 18.58 -30.92
N GLN A 555 -25.35 19.35 -30.65
CA GLN A 555 -26.39 18.98 -29.69
C GLN A 555 -27.19 17.75 -30.14
N GLN A 556 -27.52 17.64 -31.42
CA GLN A 556 -28.21 16.47 -31.99
C GLN A 556 -27.36 15.21 -31.81
N VAL A 557 -26.07 15.24 -32.12
CA VAL A 557 -25.14 14.13 -31.94
C VAL A 557 -25.08 13.73 -30.44
N GLN A 558 -24.92 14.69 -29.53
CA GLN A 558 -24.92 14.42 -28.09
C GLN A 558 -26.22 13.74 -27.64
N GLN A 559 -27.38 14.25 -28.07
CA GLN A 559 -28.68 13.68 -27.67
C GLN A 559 -28.90 12.27 -28.20
N LEU A 560 -28.47 11.99 -29.44
CA LEU A 560 -28.54 10.64 -30.02
C LEU A 560 -27.68 9.66 -29.23
N LEU A 561 -26.46 10.03 -28.88
CA LEU A 561 -25.58 9.19 -28.09
C LEU A 561 -26.11 8.98 -26.66
N LYS A 562 -26.64 10.03 -26.01
CA LYS A 562 -27.28 9.90 -24.68
C LYS A 562 -28.51 8.98 -24.69
N LYS A 563 -29.33 9.01 -25.72
CA LYS A 563 -30.51 8.12 -25.87
C LYS A 563 -30.10 6.64 -25.95
N GLN A 564 -28.88 6.36 -26.42
CA GLN A 564 -28.31 5.01 -26.45
C GLN A 564 -27.60 4.59 -25.15
N GLY A 565 -27.66 5.43 -24.12
CA GLY A 565 -27.12 5.14 -22.79
C GLY A 565 -25.65 5.54 -22.60
N PHE A 566 -25.03 6.24 -23.56
CA PHE A 566 -23.66 6.70 -23.44
C PHE A 566 -23.54 7.98 -22.58
N ARG A 567 -22.46 8.10 -21.84
CA ARG A 567 -22.10 9.28 -21.05
C ARG A 567 -21.37 10.29 -21.92
N VAL A 568 -22.12 11.22 -22.54
CA VAL A 568 -21.60 12.15 -23.52
C VAL A 568 -21.96 13.59 -23.14
N GLU A 569 -20.99 14.48 -23.25
CA GLU A 569 -21.14 15.91 -23.06
C GLU A 569 -21.00 16.66 -24.39
N SER A 570 -21.33 17.95 -24.41
CA SER A 570 -21.03 18.85 -25.53
C SER A 570 -20.42 20.15 -25.03
N ASP A 571 -19.48 20.69 -25.79
CA ASP A 571 -18.90 22.00 -25.54
C ASP A 571 -19.18 22.94 -26.70
N LEU A 572 -20.20 23.77 -26.50
CA LEU A 572 -20.72 24.71 -27.49
C LEU A 572 -20.20 26.13 -27.29
N ARG A 573 -19.21 26.34 -26.40
CA ARG A 573 -18.64 27.65 -26.13
C ARG A 573 -18.04 28.26 -27.41
N ASN A 574 -18.11 29.58 -27.52
CA ASN A 574 -17.45 30.30 -28.61
C ASN A 574 -15.94 30.44 -28.36
N GLU A 575 -15.24 29.31 -28.42
CA GLU A 575 -13.81 29.20 -28.22
C GLU A 575 -13.12 28.51 -29.39
N LYS A 576 -11.82 28.77 -29.58
CA LYS A 576 -11.03 28.07 -30.61
C LYS A 576 -11.07 26.56 -30.39
N ILE A 577 -11.31 25.81 -31.47
CA ILE A 577 -11.41 24.35 -31.40
C ILE A 577 -10.13 23.71 -30.78
N THR A 578 -8.94 24.25 -31.04
CA THR A 578 -7.69 23.77 -30.46
C THR A 578 -7.65 23.95 -28.94
N TYR A 579 -8.25 25.02 -28.40
CA TYR A 579 -8.37 25.25 -26.98
C TYR A 579 -9.33 24.23 -26.34
N LYS A 580 -10.52 24.03 -26.93
CA LYS A 580 -11.49 23.02 -26.47
C LYS A 580 -10.87 21.61 -26.45
N ILE A 581 -10.21 21.21 -27.52
CA ILE A 581 -9.52 19.90 -27.61
C ILE A 581 -8.51 19.74 -26.48
N ARG A 582 -7.66 20.76 -26.23
CA ARG A 582 -6.66 20.73 -25.16
C ARG A 582 -7.31 20.59 -23.77
N GLU A 583 -8.35 21.38 -23.51
CA GLU A 583 -9.02 21.38 -22.20
C GLU A 583 -9.64 20.02 -21.91
N HIS A 584 -10.37 19.43 -22.87
CA HIS A 584 -11.00 18.11 -22.70
C HIS A 584 -9.98 16.97 -22.71
N ALA A 585 -8.85 17.10 -23.39
CA ALA A 585 -7.75 16.15 -23.31
C ALA A 585 -7.13 16.11 -21.90
N LEU A 586 -6.99 17.28 -21.23
CA LEU A 586 -6.54 17.35 -19.82
C LEU A 586 -7.53 16.69 -18.85
N GLN A 587 -8.83 16.63 -19.20
CA GLN A 587 -9.85 15.88 -18.45
C GLN A 587 -9.85 14.37 -18.74
N LYS A 588 -8.88 13.87 -19.51
CA LYS A 588 -8.69 12.44 -19.78
C LYS A 588 -9.85 11.76 -20.48
N ILE A 589 -10.66 12.52 -21.24
CA ILE A 589 -11.84 12.00 -21.95
C ILE A 589 -11.40 11.08 -23.10
N PRO A 590 -11.99 9.87 -23.24
CA PRO A 590 -11.60 8.90 -24.25
C PRO A 590 -11.73 9.38 -25.70
N PHE A 591 -12.84 10.04 -26.04
CA PHE A 591 -13.12 10.48 -27.39
C PHE A 591 -13.57 11.94 -27.47
N LEU A 592 -13.03 12.68 -28.43
CA LEU A 592 -13.46 14.02 -28.79
C LEU A 592 -14.05 13.98 -30.20
N LEU A 593 -15.30 14.37 -30.33
CA LEU A 593 -16.04 14.39 -31.60
C LEU A 593 -16.11 15.83 -32.10
N VAL A 594 -15.27 16.16 -33.08
CA VAL A 594 -15.23 17.50 -33.65
C VAL A 594 -16.22 17.57 -34.80
N VAL A 595 -17.08 18.59 -34.77
CA VAL A 595 -18.08 18.80 -35.81
C VAL A 595 -18.06 20.24 -36.33
N GLY A 596 -17.98 20.36 -37.63
CA GLY A 596 -18.10 21.62 -38.37
C GLY A 596 -19.21 21.54 -39.40
N ASP A 597 -19.21 22.48 -40.35
CA ASP A 597 -20.23 22.57 -41.41
C ASP A 597 -20.22 21.30 -42.29
N LYS A 598 -19.04 20.79 -42.64
CA LYS A 598 -18.88 19.55 -43.45
C LYS A 598 -19.47 18.33 -42.76
N GLU A 599 -19.15 18.14 -41.47
CA GLU A 599 -19.65 17.02 -40.69
C GLU A 599 -21.19 17.12 -40.51
N SER A 600 -21.70 18.34 -40.34
CA SER A 600 -23.15 18.59 -40.27
C SER A 600 -23.87 18.24 -41.55
N GLU A 601 -23.31 18.61 -42.73
CA GLU A 601 -23.90 18.33 -44.06
C GLU A 601 -23.87 16.84 -44.40
N SER A 602 -22.80 16.13 -44.00
CA SER A 602 -22.58 14.71 -44.33
C SER A 602 -23.03 13.74 -43.23
N ASN A 603 -23.58 14.22 -42.12
CA ASN A 603 -23.99 13.43 -40.94
C ASN A 603 -22.86 12.56 -40.38
N THR A 604 -21.68 13.14 -40.27
CA THR A 604 -20.44 12.48 -39.80
C THR A 604 -19.88 13.20 -38.57
N VAL A 605 -18.84 12.60 -37.96
CA VAL A 605 -18.05 13.17 -36.86
C VAL A 605 -16.57 12.95 -37.12
N ALA A 606 -15.75 13.97 -36.86
CA ALA A 606 -14.30 13.81 -36.85
C ALA A 606 -13.85 13.34 -35.47
N VAL A 607 -13.34 12.11 -35.35
CA VAL A 607 -13.08 11.44 -34.09
C VAL A 607 -11.63 11.55 -33.72
N ARG A 608 -11.35 12.05 -32.52
CA ARG A 608 -10.02 12.04 -31.89
C ARG A 608 -10.06 11.17 -30.65
N ALA A 609 -9.21 10.19 -30.59
CA ALA A 609 -9.02 9.37 -29.41
C ALA A 609 -7.99 10.01 -28.45
N ARG A 610 -7.94 9.52 -27.24
CA ARG A 610 -7.00 9.89 -26.20
C ARG A 610 -5.55 9.81 -26.73
N GLY A 611 -4.66 10.66 -26.20
CA GLY A 611 -3.29 10.75 -26.71
C GLY A 611 -3.13 11.55 -28.01
N GLY A 612 -4.20 12.18 -28.50
CA GLY A 612 -4.19 12.98 -29.72
C GLY A 612 -4.28 12.18 -31.01
N VAL A 613 -4.61 10.90 -30.93
CA VAL A 613 -4.75 10.01 -32.09
C VAL A 613 -5.95 10.44 -32.93
N ASP A 614 -5.73 10.78 -34.20
CA ASP A 614 -6.77 11.13 -35.14
C ASP A 614 -7.32 9.87 -35.81
N LEU A 615 -8.59 9.55 -35.56
CA LEU A 615 -9.27 8.39 -36.14
C LEU A 615 -10.01 8.73 -37.45
N GLY A 616 -9.89 9.99 -37.89
CA GLY A 616 -10.52 10.47 -39.11
C GLY A 616 -12.00 10.79 -38.96
N VAL A 617 -12.64 11.07 -40.11
CA VAL A 617 -14.06 11.35 -40.19
C VAL A 617 -14.83 10.06 -40.45
N MET A 618 -15.88 9.81 -39.70
CA MET A 618 -16.73 8.61 -39.87
C MET A 618 -18.21 8.92 -39.67
N PRO A 619 -19.11 8.11 -40.24
CA PRO A 619 -20.54 8.17 -39.94
C PRO A 619 -20.80 7.98 -38.45
N LEU A 620 -21.81 8.65 -37.90
CA LEU A 620 -22.16 8.56 -36.49
C LEU A 620 -22.42 7.12 -36.03
N ASP A 621 -23.10 6.31 -36.86
CA ASP A 621 -23.40 4.91 -36.57
C ASP A 621 -22.11 4.05 -36.46
N ALA A 622 -21.08 4.34 -37.26
CA ALA A 622 -19.79 3.67 -37.17
C ALA A 622 -19.09 4.01 -35.85
N PHE A 623 -19.16 5.26 -35.39
CA PHE A 623 -18.65 5.66 -34.09
C PHE A 623 -19.42 4.96 -32.94
N VAL A 624 -20.74 4.87 -33.04
CA VAL A 624 -21.58 4.15 -32.07
C VAL A 624 -21.15 2.69 -31.95
N ALA A 625 -21.00 2.01 -33.09
CA ALA A 625 -20.57 0.61 -33.12
C ALA A 625 -19.19 0.41 -32.46
N ARG A 626 -18.24 1.31 -32.74
CA ARG A 626 -16.92 1.31 -32.10
C ARG A 626 -17.04 1.52 -30.59
N LEU A 627 -17.79 2.51 -30.15
CA LEU A 627 -17.95 2.83 -28.73
C LEU A 627 -18.58 1.64 -27.96
N GLN A 628 -19.60 0.98 -28.57
CA GLN A 628 -20.19 -0.23 -28.01
C GLN A 628 -19.18 -1.39 -27.92
N GLN A 629 -18.35 -1.53 -28.93
CA GLN A 629 -17.30 -2.56 -28.94
C GLN A 629 -16.29 -2.31 -27.83
N ASP A 630 -15.75 -1.08 -27.70
CA ASP A 630 -14.77 -0.73 -26.66
C ASP A 630 -15.35 -0.94 -25.25
N ILE A 631 -16.63 -0.62 -25.04
CA ILE A 631 -17.32 -0.85 -23.77
C ILE A 631 -17.49 -2.35 -23.49
N SER A 632 -17.93 -3.12 -24.49
CA SER A 632 -18.19 -4.56 -24.31
C SER A 632 -16.92 -5.38 -24.09
N GLN A 633 -15.86 -5.01 -24.78
CA GLN A 633 -14.54 -5.65 -24.67
C GLN A 633 -13.74 -5.15 -23.44
N LYS A 634 -14.24 -4.13 -22.74
CA LYS A 634 -13.57 -3.49 -21.61
C LYS A 634 -12.12 -3.09 -21.94
N VAL A 635 -11.90 -2.63 -23.17
CA VAL A 635 -10.58 -2.21 -23.66
C VAL A 635 -10.02 -1.14 -22.71
N GLY A 636 -8.85 -1.44 -22.16
CA GLY A 636 -8.09 -0.49 -21.36
C GLY A 636 -7.59 0.69 -22.22
N PRO A 637 -7.14 1.78 -21.61
CA PRO A 637 -6.46 2.84 -22.36
C PRO A 637 -5.23 2.24 -23.04
N GLU A 638 -4.99 2.59 -24.32
CA GLU A 638 -3.75 2.22 -24.98
C GLU A 638 -2.57 2.77 -24.15
N PRO A 639 -1.47 2.02 -23.98
CA PRO A 639 -0.31 2.50 -23.25
C PRO A 639 0.21 3.78 -23.91
N SER A 640 0.34 4.84 -23.10
CA SER A 640 0.85 6.16 -23.50
C SER A 640 2.36 6.12 -23.72
#